data_eb328bf9875a0b0fd5dc10b7526f506c
#
_entry.id   eb328bf9875a0b0fd5dc10b7526f506c
#
_cell.length_a   1.000
_cell.length_b   1.000
_cell.length_c   1.000
_cell.angle_alpha   90.00
_cell.angle_beta   90.00
_cell.angle_gamma   90.00
#
_symmetry.space_group_name_H-M   'P 1'
#
loop_
_entity.id
_entity.type
_entity.pdbx_description
1 polymer ?
#
loop_
_entity_poly.entity_id
_entity_poly.type
_entity_poly.pdbx_seq_one_letter_code
_entity_poly.pdbx_strand_id
1 'polypeptide(L)'
;MKLKVYYSIIIFILIISNPIFSQNKFSGYIIDDISGDKIFNVKIYSNNIGLLDISDDSGFYSFTISKNSKLSFYSENYFVKEINSNALESSDIIYLKPLIENLDEIEIIVRNEKVFSLQRLNAVEGTSIFEGKKNEVILVDQSMANLSSNNSRQIYSQIAGLNIFQNDDAGLQLNIGGRGLDPNRSSNFNTRQNGYDISADVLGYPESYYTPPAEAIKNIQIIRGAASLQYGTQFGGLVNFVLKEPKINQKDELILRNSYGSNNLYTNFTSYKGSSGKFRYYSYFNFKQGDGFRENSFFNSKNIFLKTIYDINDKSKISFDFTYFTYLSQQAGGLNDVMFEFDPFQSNRSRNWFSVEWLLYNLTYNYEFNPNESLSLNLFGLNATRNALGFRVNRVDQVDDNGPRDLIFGDFNNIGLESKYLSIYKILGKESIFVLGSKLYFANNESMQGPGSNLSNADFNLYFDEFPNYNNQSVYKYPNQNISFFGENIIKLSEKLSLTPGFRLEYINTKSNGQYERIIQDAAQNVIQHDTIFENRKNERLFLLTGIGLTYDLSDKIESYTNFSQNYRSVTFADISTVNPAYAIDPEISDENGYTIDLGIRGDYNNIINFDFSLFHLAYNNRIGFIQKLFDDGNVKAYRTNTGDAKIYGLESIVDLNFRKLINLNPSYIFTTFFNFSLIDSKYSNSNEPGVQGKEVEFVPKYNIKTGIKFGYKNFISYLQYSYLSNQFSDSSNSTESNLSGVIGLIPSYDVLDLSLNYSLGKIKFETGINNILDNYYFTRRATGYPGPGIIPSPPRNYYFTLQYKF
;
A
#
# COMPACT_ATOMS: atom_id res chain seq x y z
N MET A 1 3.95 -48.83 -72.73
CA MET A 1 2.83 -47.89 -72.81
C MET A 1 1.70 -48.18 -71.81
N LYS A 2 1.74 -49.29 -71.12
CA LYS A 2 0.70 -49.62 -70.04
C LYS A 2 0.96 -49.12 -68.62
N LEU A 3 2.18 -48.72 -68.31
CA LEU A 3 2.55 -48.21 -66.97
C LEU A 3 2.27 -46.72 -66.73
N LYS A 4 2.25 -45.86 -67.78
CA LYS A 4 2.00 -44.42 -67.69
C LYS A 4 0.48 -44.08 -67.48
N VAL A 5 -0.40 -44.96 -67.89
CA VAL A 5 -1.85 -44.75 -67.72
C VAL A 5 -2.31 -44.99 -66.29
N TYR A 6 -1.66 -45.90 -65.53
CA TYR A 6 -1.97 -46.15 -64.11
C TYR A 6 -1.56 -45.03 -63.21
N TYR A 7 -0.42 -44.40 -63.50
CA TYR A 7 0.06 -43.21 -62.70
C TYR A 7 -0.83 -41.99 -62.92
N SER A 8 -1.33 -41.76 -64.11
CA SER A 8 -2.24 -40.65 -64.40
C SER A 8 -3.64 -40.84 -63.74
N ILE A 9 -4.12 -42.08 -63.60
CA ILE A 9 -5.40 -42.39 -62.93
C ILE A 9 -5.25 -42.26 -61.40
N ILE A 10 -4.11 -42.68 -60.84
CA ILE A 10 -3.82 -42.47 -59.37
C ILE A 10 -3.65 -41.01 -59.04
N ILE A 11 -3.00 -40.21 -59.86
CA ILE A 11 -2.88 -38.75 -59.63
C ILE A 11 -4.24 -38.06 -59.82
N PHE A 12 -5.10 -38.52 -60.73
CA PHE A 12 -6.45 -37.96 -60.91
C PHE A 12 -7.41 -38.34 -59.75
N ILE A 13 -7.25 -39.48 -59.12
CA ILE A 13 -8.04 -39.92 -57.94
C ILE A 13 -7.55 -39.20 -56.68
N LEU A 14 -6.26 -38.87 -56.54
CA LEU A 14 -5.68 -38.08 -55.44
C LEU A 14 -6.05 -36.57 -55.51
N ILE A 15 -6.44 -36.06 -56.67
CA ILE A 15 -6.88 -34.66 -56.82
C ILE A 15 -8.39 -34.49 -56.52
N ILE A 16 -9.17 -35.57 -56.52
CA ILE A 16 -10.64 -35.54 -56.27
C ILE A 16 -11.00 -35.78 -54.78
N SER A 17 -10.05 -36.16 -53.93
CA SER A 17 -10.29 -36.36 -52.51
C SER A 17 -9.94 -35.15 -51.63
N ASN A 18 -10.26 -33.94 -52.04
CA ASN A 18 -10.41 -32.85 -51.10
C ASN A 18 -11.76 -33.02 -50.36
N PRO A 19 -11.80 -33.20 -49.04
CA PRO A 19 -13.05 -33.20 -48.33
C PRO A 19 -13.67 -31.82 -48.48
N ILE A 20 -14.76 -31.69 -49.22
CA ILE A 20 -15.60 -30.50 -49.25
C ILE A 20 -16.17 -30.37 -47.82
N PHE A 21 -15.52 -29.66 -46.93
CA PHE A 21 -16.11 -29.27 -45.66
C PHE A 21 -17.31 -28.38 -45.99
N SER A 22 -18.51 -28.85 -45.82
CA SER A 22 -19.73 -28.06 -45.91
C SER A 22 -19.64 -26.95 -44.88
N GLN A 23 -19.41 -25.72 -45.31
CA GLN A 23 -19.52 -24.55 -44.50
C GLN A 23 -20.99 -24.14 -44.47
N ASN A 24 -21.56 -24.00 -43.28
CA ASN A 24 -22.93 -23.51 -43.10
C ASN A 24 -22.89 -22.01 -42.77
N LYS A 25 -23.79 -21.25 -43.36
CA LYS A 25 -24.00 -19.84 -43.04
C LYS A 25 -25.00 -19.75 -41.89
N PHE A 26 -24.61 -19.08 -40.83
CA PHE A 26 -25.45 -18.78 -39.68
C PHE A 26 -25.68 -17.30 -39.64
N SER A 27 -26.90 -16.87 -39.29
CA SER A 27 -27.26 -15.46 -39.10
C SER A 27 -28.41 -15.37 -38.08
N GLY A 28 -28.52 -14.25 -37.40
CA GLY A 28 -29.58 -14.07 -36.42
C GLY A 28 -29.43 -12.76 -35.68
N TYR A 29 -30.07 -12.66 -34.55
CA TYR A 29 -30.01 -11.47 -33.69
C TYR A 29 -29.53 -11.83 -32.31
N ILE A 30 -28.80 -10.91 -31.69
CA ILE A 30 -28.36 -11.02 -30.29
C ILE A 30 -29.21 -10.06 -29.46
N ILE A 31 -29.83 -10.60 -28.40
CA ILE A 31 -30.82 -9.90 -27.58
C ILE A 31 -30.45 -10.05 -26.11
N ASP A 32 -30.69 -9.00 -25.34
CA ASP A 32 -30.61 -9.00 -23.88
C ASP A 32 -31.72 -9.92 -23.29
N ASP A 33 -31.33 -10.87 -22.47
CA ASP A 33 -32.21 -11.88 -21.86
C ASP A 33 -33.23 -11.30 -20.86
N ILE A 34 -33.01 -10.05 -20.39
CA ILE A 34 -33.88 -9.39 -19.41
C ILE A 34 -34.70 -8.28 -20.04
N SER A 35 -34.04 -7.35 -20.75
CA SER A 35 -34.73 -6.19 -21.32
C SER A 35 -35.40 -6.48 -22.67
N GLY A 36 -34.94 -7.53 -23.37
CA GLY A 36 -35.37 -7.84 -24.74
C GLY A 36 -34.78 -6.91 -25.80
N ASP A 37 -33.88 -5.99 -25.43
CA ASP A 37 -33.23 -5.07 -26.35
C ASP A 37 -32.16 -5.76 -27.20
N LYS A 38 -31.96 -5.29 -28.41
CA LYS A 38 -30.93 -5.82 -29.32
C LYS A 38 -29.54 -5.31 -28.91
N ILE A 39 -28.55 -6.22 -28.89
CA ILE A 39 -27.19 -5.92 -28.42
C ILE A 39 -26.26 -5.73 -29.62
N PHE A 40 -25.70 -4.56 -29.78
CA PHE A 40 -24.67 -4.23 -30.79
C PHE A 40 -23.26 -4.51 -30.28
N ASN A 41 -22.30 -4.63 -31.21
CA ASN A 41 -20.88 -4.81 -30.93
C ASN A 41 -20.55 -6.08 -30.12
N VAL A 42 -21.35 -7.13 -30.27
CA VAL A 42 -21.04 -8.44 -29.68
C VAL A 42 -20.06 -9.16 -30.60
N LYS A 43 -18.89 -9.50 -30.07
CA LYS A 43 -17.85 -10.21 -30.78
C LYS A 43 -18.13 -11.73 -30.76
N ILE A 44 -18.09 -12.38 -31.92
CA ILE A 44 -18.36 -13.79 -32.08
C ILE A 44 -17.06 -14.48 -32.45
N TYR A 45 -16.59 -15.36 -31.60
CA TYR A 45 -15.33 -16.08 -31.77
C TYR A 45 -15.57 -17.57 -32.00
N SER A 46 -14.70 -18.19 -32.77
CA SER A 46 -14.55 -19.63 -32.87
C SER A 46 -13.19 -20.05 -32.32
N ASN A 47 -13.14 -21.13 -31.56
CA ASN A 47 -11.90 -21.69 -31.04
C ASN A 47 -10.87 -22.10 -32.14
N ASN A 48 -11.35 -22.34 -33.39
CA ASN A 48 -10.51 -22.81 -34.49
C ASN A 48 -10.07 -21.70 -35.47
N ILE A 49 -10.82 -20.59 -35.55
CA ILE A 49 -10.66 -19.55 -36.60
C ILE A 49 -10.39 -18.17 -35.99
N GLY A 50 -10.73 -17.94 -34.72
CA GLY A 50 -10.68 -16.63 -34.08
C GLY A 50 -11.99 -15.86 -34.28
N LEU A 51 -11.90 -14.52 -34.43
CA LEU A 51 -13.07 -13.65 -34.62
C LEU A 51 -13.77 -13.95 -35.94
N LEU A 52 -15.05 -14.25 -35.88
CA LEU A 52 -15.90 -14.60 -37.03
C LEU A 52 -16.71 -13.40 -37.50
N ASP A 53 -17.30 -12.65 -36.55
CA ASP A 53 -18.20 -11.54 -36.85
C ASP A 53 -18.39 -10.65 -35.64
N ILE A 54 -18.93 -9.42 -35.84
CA ILE A 54 -19.35 -8.51 -34.80
C ILE A 54 -20.77 -8.07 -35.11
N SER A 55 -21.68 -8.16 -34.13
CA SER A 55 -23.07 -7.74 -34.35
C SER A 55 -23.15 -6.23 -34.67
N ASP A 56 -23.98 -5.89 -35.65
CA ASP A 56 -24.22 -4.53 -36.10
C ASP A 56 -25.12 -3.73 -35.09
N ASP A 57 -25.43 -2.47 -35.44
CA ASP A 57 -26.26 -1.59 -34.60
C ASP A 57 -27.68 -2.11 -34.38
N SER A 58 -28.15 -3.07 -35.21
CA SER A 58 -29.43 -3.74 -35.05
C SER A 58 -29.32 -5.04 -34.26
N GLY A 59 -28.12 -5.39 -33.74
CA GLY A 59 -27.85 -6.65 -33.07
C GLY A 59 -27.77 -7.85 -34.02
N PHE A 60 -27.75 -7.63 -35.37
CA PHE A 60 -27.69 -8.68 -36.35
C PHE A 60 -26.27 -9.20 -36.55
N TYR A 61 -26.12 -10.54 -36.70
CA TYR A 61 -24.86 -11.20 -37.02
C TYR A 61 -25.01 -12.14 -38.20
N SER A 62 -23.91 -12.38 -38.94
CA SER A 62 -23.91 -13.35 -40.06
C SER A 62 -22.50 -13.86 -40.33
N PHE A 63 -22.23 -15.15 -40.10
CA PHE A 63 -20.93 -15.75 -40.37
C PHE A 63 -21.08 -17.12 -41.01
N THR A 64 -19.96 -17.66 -41.51
CA THR A 64 -19.92 -18.99 -42.14
C THR A 64 -18.86 -19.83 -41.42
N ILE A 65 -19.26 -21.03 -40.93
CA ILE A 65 -18.35 -21.92 -40.22
C ILE A 65 -18.73 -23.40 -40.46
N SER A 66 -17.78 -24.32 -40.26
CA SER A 66 -18.04 -25.75 -40.27
C SER A 66 -18.83 -26.22 -39.03
N LYS A 67 -19.64 -27.28 -39.18
CA LYS A 67 -20.28 -27.95 -38.05
C LYS A 67 -19.24 -28.47 -37.06
N ASN A 68 -19.61 -28.60 -35.78
CA ASN A 68 -18.78 -29.02 -34.65
C ASN A 68 -17.73 -27.96 -34.17
N SER A 69 -17.93 -26.68 -34.43
CA SER A 69 -17.11 -25.62 -33.90
C SER A 69 -17.73 -25.05 -32.62
N LYS A 70 -16.91 -24.80 -31.60
CA LYS A 70 -17.33 -24.09 -30.39
C LYS A 70 -17.29 -22.57 -30.65
N LEU A 71 -18.41 -21.92 -30.41
CA LEU A 71 -18.59 -20.47 -30.61
C LEU A 71 -18.72 -19.78 -29.26
N SER A 72 -18.11 -18.63 -29.12
CA SER A 72 -18.21 -17.77 -27.93
C SER A 72 -18.71 -16.39 -28.35
N PHE A 73 -19.82 -15.97 -27.74
CA PHE A 73 -20.43 -14.65 -27.91
C PHE A 73 -20.02 -13.79 -26.75
N TYR A 74 -19.26 -12.72 -27.00
CA TYR A 74 -18.68 -11.84 -26.01
C TYR A 74 -19.13 -10.39 -26.18
N SER A 75 -19.57 -9.78 -25.09
CA SER A 75 -19.80 -8.34 -24.96
C SER A 75 -19.42 -7.88 -23.53
N GLU A 76 -18.93 -6.68 -23.38
CA GLU A 76 -18.30 -6.17 -22.14
C GLU A 76 -19.21 -6.18 -20.89
N ASN A 77 -20.53 -6.12 -21.09
CA ASN A 77 -21.51 -6.07 -20.00
C ASN A 77 -22.38 -7.33 -19.91
N TYR A 78 -21.94 -8.44 -20.54
CA TYR A 78 -22.71 -9.69 -20.62
C TYR A 78 -21.85 -10.89 -20.24
N PHE A 79 -22.49 -11.93 -19.69
CA PHE A 79 -21.83 -13.21 -19.53
C PHE A 79 -21.48 -13.80 -20.90
N VAL A 80 -20.26 -14.31 -21.04
CA VAL A 80 -19.87 -15.02 -22.26
C VAL A 80 -20.78 -16.22 -22.46
N LYS A 81 -21.45 -16.31 -23.62
CA LYS A 81 -22.28 -17.45 -23.99
C LYS A 81 -21.51 -18.32 -24.94
N GLU A 82 -21.32 -19.57 -24.57
CA GLU A 82 -20.70 -20.59 -25.43
C GLU A 82 -21.75 -21.53 -26.00
N ILE A 83 -21.71 -21.74 -27.32
CA ILE A 83 -22.65 -22.60 -28.07
C ILE A 83 -21.86 -23.45 -29.06
N ASN A 84 -22.20 -24.72 -29.19
CA ASN A 84 -21.66 -25.52 -30.27
C ASN A 84 -22.42 -25.20 -31.57
N SER A 85 -21.74 -25.04 -32.72
CA SER A 85 -22.34 -24.69 -34.01
C SER A 85 -23.36 -25.70 -34.49
N ASN A 86 -23.38 -26.94 -33.98
CA ASN A 86 -24.41 -27.94 -34.24
C ASN A 86 -25.76 -27.62 -33.58
N ALA A 87 -25.77 -26.81 -32.54
CA ALA A 87 -27.00 -26.41 -31.84
C ALA A 87 -27.59 -25.10 -32.38
N LEU A 88 -26.98 -24.50 -33.42
CA LEU A 88 -27.45 -23.27 -34.05
C LEU A 88 -28.24 -23.61 -35.34
N GLU A 89 -29.41 -23.01 -35.49
CA GLU A 89 -30.17 -22.98 -36.73
C GLU A 89 -29.92 -21.67 -37.51
N SER A 90 -30.30 -21.63 -38.79
CA SER A 90 -29.96 -20.54 -39.73
C SER A 90 -30.62 -19.19 -39.43
N SER A 91 -31.36 -19.05 -38.34
CA SER A 91 -32.00 -17.78 -37.94
C SER A 91 -32.21 -17.68 -36.42
N ASP A 92 -31.28 -18.23 -35.66
CA ASP A 92 -31.42 -18.28 -34.19
C ASP A 92 -31.23 -16.91 -33.53
N ILE A 93 -32.07 -16.66 -32.52
CA ILE A 93 -31.93 -15.56 -31.60
C ILE A 93 -31.02 -16.00 -30.44
N ILE A 94 -29.94 -15.30 -30.25
CA ILE A 94 -28.98 -15.54 -29.14
C ILE A 94 -29.30 -14.58 -27.99
N TYR A 95 -29.74 -15.13 -26.87
CA TYR A 95 -29.96 -14.36 -25.66
C TYR A 95 -28.66 -14.30 -24.85
N LEU A 96 -28.14 -13.10 -24.60
CA LEU A 96 -27.03 -12.87 -23.68
C LEU A 96 -27.59 -12.40 -22.35
N LYS A 97 -27.14 -13.02 -21.29
CA LYS A 97 -27.49 -12.63 -19.95
C LYS A 97 -26.60 -11.43 -19.54
N PRO A 98 -27.19 -10.26 -19.24
CA PRO A 98 -26.39 -9.12 -18.85
C PRO A 98 -25.68 -9.38 -17.52
N LEU A 99 -24.45 -8.86 -17.40
CA LEU A 99 -23.71 -8.76 -16.15
C LEU A 99 -24.38 -7.69 -15.27
N ILE A 100 -25.68 -7.84 -15.00
CA ILE A 100 -26.37 -6.99 -14.05
C ILE A 100 -25.88 -7.40 -12.66
N GLU A 101 -25.03 -6.62 -12.06
CA GLU A 101 -24.86 -6.63 -10.62
C GLU A 101 -26.15 -6.02 -10.02
N ASN A 102 -27.22 -6.79 -9.93
CA ASN A 102 -28.33 -6.43 -9.06
C ASN A 102 -27.82 -6.49 -7.62
N LEU A 103 -27.78 -5.33 -6.97
CA LEU A 103 -27.41 -5.10 -5.58
C LEU A 103 -28.50 -5.59 -4.59
N ASP A 104 -29.25 -6.63 -4.93
CA ASP A 104 -30.20 -7.27 -4.04
C ASP A 104 -29.59 -8.55 -3.43
N GLU A 105 -30.17 -9.05 -2.39
CA GLU A 105 -29.84 -10.16 -1.49
C GLU A 105 -28.88 -11.27 -2.02
N ILE A 106 -28.85 -11.49 -3.33
CA ILE A 106 -27.97 -12.46 -4.02
C ILE A 106 -26.50 -11.96 -4.08
N GLU A 107 -26.26 -10.65 -4.12
CA GLU A 107 -24.90 -10.09 -4.17
C GLU A 107 -24.13 -10.32 -2.87
N ILE A 108 -24.83 -10.31 -1.72
CA ILE A 108 -24.25 -10.65 -0.43
C ILE A 108 -23.82 -12.13 -0.40
N ILE A 109 -24.60 -13.02 -1.00
CA ILE A 109 -24.29 -14.46 -1.06
C ILE A 109 -23.13 -14.72 -2.05
N VAL A 110 -23.12 -14.08 -3.22
CA VAL A 110 -22.05 -14.24 -4.21
C VAL A 110 -20.75 -13.55 -3.76
N ARG A 111 -20.81 -12.37 -3.09
CA ARG A 111 -19.63 -11.76 -2.42
C ARG A 111 -19.07 -12.65 -1.33
N ASN A 112 -19.93 -13.35 -0.60
CA ASN A 112 -19.52 -14.28 0.45
C ASN A 112 -18.91 -15.59 -0.11
N GLU A 113 -19.13 -15.91 -1.39
CA GLU A 113 -18.47 -17.05 -2.05
C GLU A 113 -17.10 -16.73 -2.64
N LYS A 114 -16.77 -15.48 -2.90
CA LYS A 114 -15.39 -15.01 -3.10
C LYS A 114 -14.75 -14.80 -1.71
N VAL A 115 -14.41 -15.86 -1.10
CA VAL A 115 -14.22 -16.08 0.32
C VAL A 115 -13.03 -15.37 0.93
N PHE A 116 -12.04 -15.03 0.12
CA PHE A 116 -10.76 -14.54 0.62
C PHE A 116 -10.67 -13.03 0.43
N SER A 117 -10.45 -12.30 1.51
CA SER A 117 -10.22 -10.86 1.47
C SER A 117 -8.83 -10.49 0.96
N LEU A 118 -7.96 -11.47 0.71
CA LEU A 118 -6.68 -11.34 0.05
C LEU A 118 -6.76 -11.89 -1.37
N GLN A 119 -6.32 -11.10 -2.35
CA GLN A 119 -6.24 -11.47 -3.76
C GLN A 119 -4.86 -11.13 -4.33
N ARG A 120 -4.68 -11.35 -5.63
CA ARG A 120 -3.48 -11.03 -6.39
C ARG A 120 -3.80 -10.11 -7.54
N LEU A 121 -2.79 -9.38 -7.99
CA LEU A 121 -2.84 -8.65 -9.24
C LEU A 121 -2.70 -9.61 -10.42
N ASN A 122 -3.40 -9.31 -11.50
CA ASN A 122 -3.17 -9.99 -12.78
C ASN A 122 -1.76 -9.69 -13.29
N ALA A 123 -1.28 -10.48 -14.24
CA ALA A 123 0.03 -10.27 -14.87
C ALA A 123 0.22 -8.84 -15.38
N VAL A 124 -0.87 -8.23 -15.86
CA VAL A 124 -0.94 -6.83 -16.30
C VAL A 124 -2.22 -6.20 -15.79
N GLU A 125 -2.14 -5.01 -15.22
CA GLU A 125 -3.27 -4.16 -14.87
C GLU A 125 -3.01 -2.72 -15.33
N GLY A 126 -3.89 -2.20 -16.20
CA GLY A 126 -3.67 -0.91 -16.86
C GLY A 126 -2.35 -0.92 -17.64
N THR A 127 -1.45 -0.01 -17.33
CA THR A 127 -0.12 0.10 -17.95
C THR A 127 1.00 -0.41 -17.03
N SER A 128 0.73 -1.41 -16.19
CA SER A 128 1.73 -1.94 -15.23
C SER A 128 1.80 -3.46 -15.27
N ILE A 129 3.01 -4.00 -15.07
CA ILE A 129 3.35 -5.42 -15.10
C ILE A 129 3.58 -5.97 -13.69
N PHE A 130 2.97 -7.11 -13.35
CA PHE A 130 3.06 -7.76 -12.05
C PHE A 130 3.45 -9.24 -12.11
N GLU A 131 3.71 -9.77 -13.30
CA GLU A 131 4.10 -11.16 -13.53
C GLU A 131 5.45 -11.50 -12.86
N GLY A 132 5.53 -12.70 -12.27
CA GLY A 132 6.76 -13.20 -11.63
C GLY A 132 7.13 -12.49 -10.32
N LYS A 133 6.18 -11.87 -9.62
CA LYS A 133 6.46 -10.98 -8.50
C LYS A 133 5.55 -11.27 -7.33
N LYS A 134 6.06 -11.06 -6.10
CA LYS A 134 5.22 -11.12 -4.90
C LYS A 134 4.34 -9.88 -4.84
N ASN A 135 3.05 -10.08 -5.03
CA ASN A 135 2.04 -9.04 -4.91
C ASN A 135 0.84 -9.56 -4.11
N GLU A 136 0.25 -8.68 -3.32
CA GLU A 136 -0.85 -8.99 -2.40
C GLU A 136 -1.85 -7.84 -2.46
N VAL A 137 -3.15 -8.17 -2.57
CA VAL A 137 -4.24 -7.20 -2.68
C VAL A 137 -5.24 -7.44 -1.56
N ILE A 138 -5.34 -6.50 -0.64
CA ILE A 138 -6.34 -6.53 0.45
C ILE A 138 -7.63 -5.92 -0.07
N LEU A 139 -8.71 -6.68 -0.07
CA LEU A 139 -10.05 -6.19 -0.40
C LEU A 139 -10.68 -5.58 0.87
N VAL A 140 -10.57 -4.28 1.03
CA VAL A 140 -11.01 -3.58 2.25
C VAL A 140 -12.52 -3.70 2.47
N ASP A 141 -13.33 -3.71 1.42
CA ASP A 141 -14.78 -3.90 1.52
C ASP A 141 -15.19 -5.27 2.10
N GLN A 142 -14.31 -6.27 2.00
CA GLN A 142 -14.52 -7.63 2.53
C GLN A 142 -13.84 -7.85 3.87
N SER A 143 -13.03 -6.90 4.31
CA SER A 143 -12.40 -6.92 5.62
C SER A 143 -13.45 -6.72 6.71
N MET A 144 -13.26 -7.39 7.84
CA MET A 144 -14.01 -7.20 9.06
C MET A 144 -13.27 -6.31 10.08
N ALA A 145 -12.23 -5.62 9.62
CA ALA A 145 -11.46 -4.70 10.45
C ALA A 145 -12.30 -3.50 10.91
N ASN A 146 -11.91 -2.90 12.02
CA ASN A 146 -12.45 -1.61 12.43
C ASN A 146 -12.00 -0.52 11.44
N LEU A 147 -12.85 -0.21 10.45
CA LEU A 147 -12.56 0.77 9.42
C LEU A 147 -12.61 2.19 9.97
N SER A 148 -13.46 2.47 10.95
CA SER A 148 -13.64 3.81 11.52
C SER A 148 -12.37 4.37 12.16
N SER A 149 -11.57 3.50 12.78
CA SER A 149 -10.26 3.86 13.34
C SER A 149 -9.07 3.55 12.41
N ASN A 150 -9.30 3.18 11.13
CA ASN A 150 -8.23 2.72 10.22
C ASN A 150 -7.30 1.69 10.88
N ASN A 151 -7.84 0.73 11.63
CA ASN A 151 -7.03 -0.18 12.43
C ASN A 151 -6.07 -1.01 11.56
N SER A 152 -4.84 -0.54 11.42
CA SER A 152 -3.84 -1.12 10.52
C SER A 152 -3.50 -2.55 10.89
N ARG A 153 -3.42 -2.92 12.18
CA ARG A 153 -3.16 -4.29 12.62
C ARG A 153 -4.23 -5.26 12.10
N GLN A 154 -5.48 -4.84 12.08
CA GLN A 154 -6.59 -5.65 11.56
C GLN A 154 -6.64 -5.62 10.02
N ILE A 155 -6.49 -4.46 9.39
CA ILE A 155 -6.55 -4.30 7.92
C ILE A 155 -5.45 -5.12 7.22
N TYR A 156 -4.22 -5.08 7.74
CA TYR A 156 -3.07 -5.78 7.17
C TYR A 156 -2.81 -7.17 7.76
N SER A 157 -3.77 -7.73 8.50
CA SER A 157 -3.60 -9.01 9.20
C SER A 157 -3.28 -10.19 8.27
N GLN A 158 -3.78 -10.18 7.05
CA GLN A 158 -3.57 -11.25 6.08
C GLN A 158 -2.27 -11.12 5.27
N ILE A 159 -1.50 -10.04 5.44
CA ILE A 159 -0.20 -9.90 4.79
C ILE A 159 0.89 -10.45 5.71
N ALA A 160 1.64 -11.44 5.21
CA ALA A 160 2.69 -12.07 5.98
C ALA A 160 3.91 -11.16 6.15
N GLY A 161 4.58 -11.25 7.30
CA GLY A 161 5.84 -10.57 7.58
C GLY A 161 5.75 -9.05 7.75
N LEU A 162 4.53 -8.45 7.80
CA LEU A 162 4.38 -7.03 8.10
C LEU A 162 4.41 -6.78 9.61
N ASN A 163 5.26 -5.83 10.01
CA ASN A 163 5.30 -5.24 11.34
C ASN A 163 4.61 -3.87 11.32
N ILE A 164 3.74 -3.62 12.28
CA ILE A 164 2.90 -2.40 12.36
C ILE A 164 3.13 -1.75 13.72
N PHE A 165 3.51 -0.47 13.73
CA PHE A 165 3.48 0.31 14.97
C PHE A 165 2.09 0.88 15.21
N GLN A 166 1.58 0.70 16.42
CA GLN A 166 0.29 1.23 16.86
C GLN A 166 0.53 2.41 17.80
N ASN A 167 0.53 3.61 17.27
CA ASN A 167 0.92 4.83 17.96
C ASN A 167 -0.24 5.79 18.25
N ASP A 168 -1.40 5.58 17.62
CA ASP A 168 -2.57 6.46 17.75
C ASP A 168 -3.88 5.67 17.69
N ASP A 169 -4.96 6.26 18.21
CA ASP A 169 -6.29 5.64 18.28
C ASP A 169 -7.12 5.81 17.02
N ALA A 170 -6.74 6.72 16.13
CA ALA A 170 -7.53 7.12 14.97
C ALA A 170 -7.01 6.55 13.65
N GLY A 171 -5.83 5.93 13.64
CA GLY A 171 -5.18 5.41 12.45
C GLY A 171 -4.92 6.49 11.40
N LEU A 172 -4.49 7.67 11.83
CA LEU A 172 -4.23 8.82 10.95
C LEU A 172 -2.94 8.67 10.17
N GLN A 173 -1.97 7.95 10.74
CA GLN A 173 -0.67 7.69 10.14
C GLN A 173 -0.43 6.18 10.05
N LEU A 174 -0.13 5.70 8.85
CA LEU A 174 0.28 4.31 8.66
C LEU A 174 1.76 4.14 9.02
N ASN A 175 2.03 3.28 10.00
CA ASN A 175 3.37 2.89 10.40
C ASN A 175 3.58 1.42 10.04
N ILE A 176 4.21 1.17 8.88
CA ILE A 176 4.34 -0.15 8.28
C ILE A 176 5.79 -0.46 7.91
N GLY A 177 6.26 -1.61 8.33
CA GLY A 177 7.55 -2.21 7.97
C GLY A 177 7.40 -3.69 7.71
N GLY A 178 8.49 -4.36 7.50
CA GLY A 178 8.52 -5.80 7.30
C GLY A 178 9.85 -6.24 6.75
N ARG A 179 10.20 -7.50 6.92
CA ARG A 179 11.48 -8.06 6.45
C ARG A 179 12.70 -7.29 6.96
N GLY A 180 12.66 -6.81 8.20
CA GLY A 180 13.75 -6.05 8.79
C GLY A 180 13.76 -4.55 8.50
N LEU A 181 12.72 -4.04 7.85
CA LEU A 181 12.55 -2.61 7.62
C LEU A 181 11.81 -1.96 8.79
N ASP A 182 12.33 -0.82 9.24
CA ASP A 182 11.72 -0.03 10.31
C ASP A 182 10.29 0.42 9.92
N PRO A 183 9.27 0.15 10.75
CA PRO A 183 7.89 0.55 10.46
C PRO A 183 7.63 2.07 10.53
N ASN A 184 8.62 2.91 10.72
CA ASN A 184 8.42 4.34 10.91
C ASN A 184 7.74 5.00 9.70
N ARG A 185 6.46 5.39 9.84
CA ARG A 185 5.67 6.22 8.90
C ARG A 185 5.75 5.80 7.43
N SER A 186 5.79 4.52 7.14
CA SER A 186 5.91 3.97 5.78
C SER A 186 7.17 4.41 4.99
N SER A 187 8.19 4.99 5.63
CA SER A 187 9.37 5.57 4.96
C SER A 187 10.17 4.60 4.09
N ASN A 188 10.03 3.30 4.34
CA ASN A 188 10.71 2.24 3.57
C ASN A 188 9.90 1.74 2.36
N PHE A 189 8.68 2.25 2.15
CA PHE A 189 7.82 1.93 1.02
C PHE A 189 7.63 3.14 0.11
N ASN A 190 7.46 2.91 -1.18
CA ASN A 190 6.84 3.90 -2.04
C ASN A 190 5.34 3.90 -1.75
N THR A 191 4.81 4.99 -1.22
CA THR A 191 3.40 5.08 -0.79
C THR A 191 2.61 5.88 -1.81
N ARG A 192 1.55 5.26 -2.36
CA ARG A 192 0.74 5.85 -3.44
C ARG A 192 -0.75 5.80 -3.14
N GLN A 193 -1.49 6.71 -3.75
CA GLN A 193 -2.95 6.70 -3.86
C GLN A 193 -3.33 6.69 -5.33
N ASN A 194 -4.17 5.76 -5.77
CA ASN A 194 -4.56 5.62 -7.18
C ASN A 194 -3.37 5.62 -8.17
N GLY A 195 -2.21 5.15 -7.72
CA GLY A 195 -1.00 5.06 -8.52
C GLY A 195 -0.07 6.28 -8.51
N TYR A 196 -0.40 7.40 -7.86
CA TYR A 196 0.49 8.57 -7.71
C TYR A 196 1.08 8.69 -6.29
N ASP A 197 2.27 9.26 -6.18
CA ASP A 197 2.98 9.42 -4.91
C ASP A 197 2.23 10.35 -3.94
N ILE A 198 2.22 9.98 -2.64
CA ILE A 198 1.57 10.77 -1.55
C ILE A 198 2.50 11.05 -0.38
N SER A 199 3.78 10.69 -0.46
CA SER A 199 4.79 11.05 0.55
C SER A 199 5.20 12.51 0.44
N ALA A 200 5.71 13.06 1.55
CA ALA A 200 6.15 14.45 1.63
C ALA A 200 7.22 14.79 0.58
N ASP A 201 8.21 13.92 0.44
CA ASP A 201 9.20 13.95 -0.63
C ASP A 201 9.74 12.54 -0.86
N VAL A 202 9.56 12.01 -2.06
CA VAL A 202 9.90 10.63 -2.42
C VAL A 202 11.36 10.26 -2.14
N LEU A 203 12.26 11.24 -2.17
CA LEU A 203 13.70 11.05 -2.02
C LEU A 203 14.24 11.52 -0.68
N GLY A 204 13.88 12.74 -0.29
CA GLY A 204 14.44 13.39 0.88
C GLY A 204 13.62 13.21 2.16
N TYR A 205 12.32 12.95 2.01
CA TYR A 205 11.40 12.74 3.14
C TYR A 205 10.29 11.75 2.76
N PRO A 206 10.60 10.45 2.60
CA PRO A 206 9.69 9.46 2.02
C PRO A 206 8.54 9.05 2.94
N GLU A 207 8.26 9.83 3.98
CA GLU A 207 7.18 9.62 4.92
C GLU A 207 5.86 10.21 4.42
N SER A 208 4.74 9.51 4.63
CA SER A 208 3.41 10.06 4.47
C SER A 208 2.76 10.28 5.83
N TYR A 209 2.29 11.49 6.08
CA TYR A 209 1.48 11.82 7.26
C TYR A 209 -0.02 11.71 6.97
N TYR A 210 -0.36 11.29 5.78
CA TYR A 210 -1.71 11.06 5.33
C TYR A 210 -1.93 9.59 5.02
N THR A 211 -3.04 9.04 5.51
CA THR A 211 -3.57 7.73 5.15
C THR A 211 -5.03 7.89 4.74
N PRO A 212 -5.46 7.42 3.56
CA PRO A 212 -6.86 7.48 3.17
C PRO A 212 -7.76 6.77 4.19
N PRO A 213 -8.98 7.28 4.45
CA PRO A 213 -9.94 6.57 5.29
C PRO A 213 -10.27 5.21 4.68
N ALA A 214 -10.22 4.16 5.51
CA ALA A 214 -10.43 2.78 5.06
C ALA A 214 -11.79 2.59 4.38
N GLU A 215 -12.79 3.35 4.80
CA GLU A 215 -14.13 3.36 4.20
C GLU A 215 -14.13 3.81 2.73
N ALA A 216 -13.17 4.63 2.31
CA ALA A 216 -13.01 5.10 0.93
C ALA A 216 -12.21 4.14 0.05
N ILE A 217 -11.46 3.22 0.64
CA ILE A 217 -10.54 2.32 -0.07
C ILE A 217 -11.32 1.15 -0.66
N LYS A 218 -11.12 0.86 -1.94
CA LYS A 218 -11.58 -0.36 -2.61
C LYS A 218 -10.63 -1.52 -2.30
N ASN A 219 -9.34 -1.31 -2.52
CA ASN A 219 -8.30 -2.28 -2.20
C ASN A 219 -6.97 -1.60 -1.89
N ILE A 220 -6.09 -2.33 -1.18
CA ILE A 220 -4.72 -1.94 -0.92
C ILE A 220 -3.82 -2.94 -1.63
N GLN A 221 -2.93 -2.45 -2.49
CA GLN A 221 -1.97 -3.24 -3.23
C GLN A 221 -0.61 -3.14 -2.57
N ILE A 222 -0.03 -4.28 -2.19
CA ILE A 222 1.33 -4.36 -1.68
C ILE A 222 2.16 -5.17 -2.67
N ILE A 223 3.22 -4.55 -3.18
CA ILE A 223 4.05 -5.12 -4.23
C ILE A 223 5.50 -5.10 -3.76
N ARG A 224 6.12 -6.27 -3.74
CA ARG A 224 7.49 -6.46 -3.25
C ARG A 224 8.43 -6.95 -4.36
N GLY A 225 9.74 -6.75 -4.16
CA GLY A 225 10.76 -7.22 -5.07
C GLY A 225 10.79 -6.48 -6.42
N ALA A 226 11.12 -7.17 -7.50
CA ALA A 226 11.37 -6.60 -8.84
C ALA A 226 10.23 -5.73 -9.40
N ALA A 227 8.98 -5.95 -8.98
CA ALA A 227 7.84 -5.13 -9.39
C ALA A 227 7.92 -3.68 -8.92
N SER A 228 8.65 -3.42 -7.85
CA SER A 228 8.79 -2.08 -7.32
C SER A 228 9.60 -1.16 -8.24
N LEU A 229 10.43 -1.71 -9.15
CA LEU A 229 11.24 -0.92 -10.10
C LEU A 229 10.40 0.02 -10.98
N GLN A 230 9.14 -0.33 -11.29
CA GLN A 230 8.23 0.55 -12.01
C GLN A 230 7.82 1.78 -11.20
N TYR A 231 7.93 1.73 -9.86
CA TYR A 231 7.39 2.74 -8.96
C TYR A 231 8.45 3.50 -8.19
N GLY A 232 9.53 2.83 -7.78
CA GLY A 232 10.59 3.45 -6.99
C GLY A 232 11.75 2.50 -6.72
N THR A 233 12.61 2.90 -5.80
CA THR A 233 13.85 2.18 -5.46
C THR A 233 13.81 1.55 -4.07
N GLN A 234 12.76 1.84 -3.28
CA GLN A 234 12.65 1.52 -1.86
C GLN A 234 12.65 0.01 -1.60
N PHE A 235 13.27 -0.40 -0.49
CA PHE A 235 13.41 -1.80 -0.07
C PHE A 235 12.08 -2.50 0.24
N GLY A 236 11.09 -1.76 0.77
CA GLY A 236 9.76 -2.27 1.11
C GLY A 236 8.89 -2.53 -0.11
N GLY A 237 9.23 -1.93 -1.25
CA GLY A 237 8.41 -1.97 -2.45
C GLY A 237 7.32 -0.90 -2.45
N LEU A 238 6.10 -1.25 -2.86
CA LEU A 238 4.97 -0.34 -3.04
C LEU A 238 3.84 -0.66 -2.08
N VAL A 239 3.24 0.38 -1.51
CA VAL A 239 1.89 0.36 -0.92
C VAL A 239 1.02 1.33 -1.72
N ASN A 240 0.00 0.83 -2.42
CA ASN A 240 -0.90 1.65 -3.22
C ASN A 240 -2.34 1.53 -2.71
N PHE A 241 -2.92 2.64 -2.31
CA PHE A 241 -4.32 2.74 -1.91
C PHE A 241 -5.18 3.01 -3.14
N VAL A 242 -5.95 2.03 -3.57
CA VAL A 242 -6.91 2.20 -4.66
C VAL A 242 -8.25 2.60 -4.07
N LEU A 243 -8.68 3.82 -4.32
CA LEU A 243 -9.95 4.34 -3.83
C LEU A 243 -11.13 3.82 -4.66
N LYS A 244 -12.32 3.91 -4.08
CA LYS A 244 -13.57 3.57 -4.76
C LYS A 244 -13.79 4.48 -5.96
N GLU A 245 -14.36 3.91 -7.01
CA GLU A 245 -14.60 4.61 -8.28
C GLU A 245 -15.96 4.18 -8.84
N PRO A 246 -16.76 5.07 -9.42
CA PRO A 246 -18.04 4.70 -10.01
C PRO A 246 -17.85 4.00 -11.34
N LYS A 247 -18.74 3.04 -11.63
CA LYS A 247 -18.82 2.38 -12.93
C LYS A 247 -19.50 3.29 -13.96
N ILE A 248 -19.36 2.96 -15.23
CA ILE A 248 -20.17 3.57 -16.31
C ILE A 248 -21.64 3.25 -16.02
N ASN A 249 -22.54 4.23 -16.21
CA ASN A 249 -23.97 4.12 -15.91
C ASN A 249 -24.29 3.81 -14.42
N GLN A 250 -23.36 4.11 -13.51
CA GLN A 250 -23.61 4.00 -12.07
C GLN A 250 -24.72 4.98 -11.64
N LYS A 251 -25.78 4.46 -11.05
CA LYS A 251 -26.78 5.31 -10.36
C LYS A 251 -26.14 6.04 -9.17
N ASP A 252 -26.69 7.17 -8.85
CA ASP A 252 -26.25 7.94 -7.69
C ASP A 252 -26.39 7.13 -6.42
N GLU A 253 -25.34 7.16 -5.60
CA GLU A 253 -25.27 6.45 -4.33
C GLU A 253 -24.68 7.38 -3.27
N LEU A 254 -25.46 7.62 -2.23
CA LEU A 254 -25.01 8.35 -1.04
C LEU A 254 -24.88 7.37 0.14
N ILE A 255 -23.74 7.38 0.79
CA ILE A 255 -23.47 6.59 2.00
C ILE A 255 -23.21 7.56 3.15
N LEU A 256 -23.95 7.39 4.24
CA LEU A 256 -23.72 8.05 5.52
C LEU A 256 -23.28 6.99 6.53
N ARG A 257 -22.15 7.20 7.18
CA ARG A 257 -21.60 6.30 8.17
C ARG A 257 -21.13 7.08 9.38
N ASN A 258 -21.67 6.77 10.56
CA ASN A 258 -21.29 7.38 11.82
C ASN A 258 -20.82 6.30 12.79
N SER A 259 -19.72 6.55 13.47
CA SER A 259 -19.17 5.63 14.46
C SER A 259 -18.92 6.34 15.77
N TYR A 260 -19.17 5.63 16.84
CA TYR A 260 -18.90 6.04 18.22
C TYR A 260 -18.04 4.96 18.88
N GLY A 261 -17.10 5.35 19.72
CA GLY A 261 -16.20 4.42 20.38
C GLY A 261 -15.73 4.90 21.73
N SER A 262 -14.87 4.10 22.34
CA SER A 262 -14.20 4.44 23.61
C SER A 262 -13.45 5.77 23.47
N ASN A 263 -13.17 6.44 24.58
CA ASN A 263 -12.40 7.69 24.63
C ASN A 263 -13.02 8.82 23.81
N ASN A 264 -14.36 8.91 23.83
CA ASN A 264 -15.13 9.91 23.08
C ASN A 264 -14.86 9.91 21.56
N LEU A 265 -14.45 8.75 21.01
CA LEU A 265 -14.26 8.61 19.57
C LEU A 265 -15.58 8.84 18.84
N TYR A 266 -15.59 9.82 17.94
CA TYR A 266 -16.63 10.05 16.96
C TYR A 266 -16.04 10.14 15.58
N THR A 267 -16.60 9.39 14.62
CA THR A 267 -16.22 9.49 13.21
C THR A 267 -17.45 9.60 12.32
N ASN A 268 -17.37 10.46 11.31
CA ASN A 268 -18.34 10.56 10.25
C ASN A 268 -17.64 10.31 8.91
N PHE A 269 -18.19 9.41 8.12
CA PHE A 269 -17.81 9.21 6.73
C PHE A 269 -19.03 9.35 5.84
N THR A 270 -19.01 10.35 4.98
CA THR A 270 -20.08 10.62 3.99
C THR A 270 -19.47 10.52 2.62
N SER A 271 -20.02 9.69 1.74
CA SER A 271 -19.54 9.57 0.36
C SER A 271 -20.67 9.60 -0.65
N TYR A 272 -20.40 10.21 -1.80
CA TYR A 272 -21.32 10.32 -2.92
C TYR A 272 -20.64 9.93 -4.22
N LYS A 273 -21.24 9.04 -4.97
CA LYS A 273 -20.72 8.59 -6.28
C LYS A 273 -21.83 8.42 -7.28
N GLY A 274 -21.53 8.61 -8.56
CA GLY A 274 -22.49 8.43 -9.64
C GLY A 274 -21.85 8.63 -11.00
N SER A 275 -22.70 8.58 -12.03
CA SER A 275 -22.31 8.85 -13.41
C SER A 275 -23.42 9.59 -14.16
N SER A 276 -23.02 10.46 -15.09
CA SER A 276 -23.94 11.18 -16.01
C SER A 276 -23.31 11.20 -17.40
N GLY A 277 -23.81 10.31 -18.29
CA GLY A 277 -23.22 10.10 -19.61
C GLY A 277 -21.73 9.70 -19.51
N LYS A 278 -20.86 10.50 -20.12
CA LYS A 278 -19.40 10.32 -20.12
C LYS A 278 -18.69 10.75 -18.84
N PHE A 279 -19.40 11.35 -17.91
CA PHE A 279 -18.84 11.91 -16.68
C PHE A 279 -19.15 11.01 -15.49
N ARG A 280 -18.13 10.66 -14.72
CA ARG A 280 -18.21 9.87 -13.49
C ARG A 280 -17.57 10.62 -12.35
N TYR A 281 -18.12 10.50 -11.15
CA TYR A 281 -17.63 11.23 -9.98
C TYR A 281 -17.74 10.40 -8.71
N TYR A 282 -16.77 10.61 -7.83
CA TYR A 282 -16.74 10.08 -6.48
C TYR A 282 -16.17 11.15 -5.56
N SER A 283 -16.86 11.41 -4.47
CA SER A 283 -16.39 12.31 -3.42
C SER A 283 -16.66 11.73 -2.05
N TYR A 284 -15.85 12.12 -1.08
CA TYR A 284 -16.15 11.88 0.32
C TYR A 284 -15.71 13.03 1.21
N PHE A 285 -16.36 13.10 2.37
CA PHE A 285 -15.94 13.84 3.55
C PHE A 285 -15.79 12.87 4.71
N ASN A 286 -14.65 12.91 5.40
CA ASN A 286 -14.41 12.15 6.60
C ASN A 286 -13.98 13.07 7.73
N PHE A 287 -14.63 12.94 8.86
CA PHE A 287 -14.32 13.64 10.10
C PHE A 287 -14.05 12.64 11.20
N LYS A 288 -12.99 12.85 12.00
CA LYS A 288 -12.66 12.04 13.17
C LYS A 288 -12.27 12.94 14.33
N GLN A 289 -12.75 12.61 15.52
CA GLN A 289 -12.38 13.28 16.76
C GLN A 289 -12.41 12.28 17.91
N GLY A 290 -11.54 12.45 18.88
CA GLY A 290 -11.52 11.66 20.12
C GLY A 290 -10.53 12.26 21.13
N ASP A 291 -10.64 11.82 22.38
CA ASP A 291 -9.74 12.24 23.45
C ASP A 291 -8.46 11.39 23.51
N GLY A 292 -8.48 10.22 22.81
CA GLY A 292 -7.43 9.21 22.93
C GLY A 292 -7.49 8.47 24.26
N PHE A 293 -6.71 7.37 24.38
CA PHE A 293 -6.74 6.55 25.59
C PHE A 293 -5.77 7.03 26.69
N ARG A 294 -4.89 7.96 26.39
CA ARG A 294 -3.94 8.56 27.34
C ARG A 294 -4.33 9.99 27.64
N GLU A 295 -3.87 10.51 28.77
CA GLU A 295 -3.88 11.95 29.02
C GLU A 295 -3.14 12.70 27.90
N ASN A 296 -3.59 13.91 27.54
CA ASN A 296 -2.98 14.74 26.49
C ASN A 296 -2.84 14.03 25.13
N SER A 297 -3.86 13.29 24.70
CA SER A 297 -3.90 12.59 23.40
C SER A 297 -5.13 12.92 22.55
N PHE A 298 -5.79 14.04 22.82
CA PHE A 298 -6.87 14.56 21.98
C PHE A 298 -6.45 14.68 20.51
N PHE A 299 -7.36 14.38 19.60
CA PHE A 299 -7.16 14.60 18.17
C PHE A 299 -8.45 15.02 17.46
N ASN A 300 -8.26 15.73 16.35
CA ASN A 300 -9.30 16.14 15.41
C ASN A 300 -8.75 16.09 13.98
N SER A 301 -9.46 15.46 13.05
CA SER A 301 -9.05 15.40 11.65
C SER A 301 -10.21 15.60 10.69
N LYS A 302 -9.92 16.18 9.53
CA LYS A 302 -10.86 16.38 8.42
C LYS A 302 -10.20 15.93 7.13
N ASN A 303 -10.92 15.19 6.30
CA ASN A 303 -10.44 14.72 5.02
C ASN A 303 -11.52 14.87 3.95
N ILE A 304 -11.20 15.55 2.88
CA ILE A 304 -12.07 15.77 1.71
C ILE A 304 -11.37 15.15 0.50
N PHE A 305 -12.12 14.42 -0.29
CA PHE A 305 -11.65 13.85 -1.55
C PHE A 305 -12.66 14.09 -2.66
N LEU A 306 -12.16 14.36 -3.86
CA LEU A 306 -12.92 14.44 -5.09
C LEU A 306 -12.17 13.71 -6.20
N LYS A 307 -12.83 12.79 -6.87
CA LYS A 307 -12.39 12.17 -8.12
C LYS A 307 -13.42 12.44 -9.20
N THR A 308 -12.95 12.89 -10.36
CA THR A 308 -13.78 13.03 -11.56
C THR A 308 -13.11 12.27 -12.71
N ILE A 309 -13.92 11.62 -13.53
CA ILE A 309 -13.46 10.88 -14.70
C ILE A 309 -14.34 11.32 -15.87
N TYR A 310 -13.71 11.67 -16.98
CA TYR A 310 -14.39 12.02 -18.22
C TYR A 310 -13.88 11.12 -19.35
N ASP A 311 -14.79 10.31 -19.90
CA ASP A 311 -14.53 9.46 -21.05
C ASP A 311 -14.66 10.31 -22.33
N ILE A 312 -13.52 10.80 -22.86
CA ILE A 312 -13.49 11.68 -24.04
C ILE A 312 -14.07 10.93 -25.23
N ASN A 313 -13.59 9.71 -25.46
CA ASN A 313 -14.08 8.73 -26.42
C ASN A 313 -13.70 7.32 -25.94
N ASP A 314 -14.01 6.29 -26.74
CA ASP A 314 -13.73 4.88 -26.39
C ASP A 314 -12.26 4.55 -26.19
N LYS A 315 -11.34 5.39 -26.68
CA LYS A 315 -9.89 5.20 -26.60
C LYS A 315 -9.21 6.11 -25.58
N SER A 316 -9.89 7.12 -25.09
CA SER A 316 -9.23 8.12 -24.24
C SER A 316 -10.11 8.57 -23.09
N LYS A 317 -9.52 8.62 -21.91
CA LYS A 317 -10.13 9.14 -20.70
C LYS A 317 -9.17 10.04 -19.93
N ILE A 318 -9.74 11.02 -19.27
CA ILE A 318 -9.03 11.92 -18.35
C ILE A 318 -9.65 11.78 -16.96
N SER A 319 -8.84 11.74 -15.93
CA SER A 319 -9.30 11.75 -14.53
C SER A 319 -8.54 12.75 -13.71
N PHE A 320 -9.24 13.37 -12.76
CA PHE A 320 -8.67 14.28 -11.79
C PHE A 320 -9.00 13.84 -10.39
N ASP A 321 -7.99 13.75 -9.53
CA ASP A 321 -8.08 13.46 -8.10
C ASP A 321 -7.63 14.68 -7.30
N PHE A 322 -8.37 15.01 -6.26
CA PHE A 322 -8.06 16.05 -5.30
C PHE A 322 -8.27 15.53 -3.89
N THR A 323 -7.30 15.74 -3.00
CA THR A 323 -7.39 15.40 -1.58
C THR A 323 -6.97 16.56 -0.74
N TYR A 324 -7.77 16.93 0.25
CA TYR A 324 -7.41 17.89 1.28
C TYR A 324 -7.61 17.26 2.66
N PHE A 325 -6.54 17.20 3.43
CA PHE A 325 -6.52 16.58 4.74
C PHE A 325 -5.88 17.50 5.76
N THR A 326 -6.52 17.62 6.92
CA THR A 326 -5.96 18.30 8.08
C THR A 326 -6.08 17.45 9.32
N TYR A 327 -5.09 17.54 10.19
CA TYR A 327 -5.22 16.95 11.49
C TYR A 327 -4.45 17.75 12.56
N LEU A 328 -5.06 17.86 13.75
CA LEU A 328 -4.48 18.45 14.94
C LEU A 328 -4.55 17.44 16.07
N SER A 329 -3.47 17.21 16.78
CA SER A 329 -3.48 16.36 17.99
C SER A 329 -2.58 16.86 19.08
N GLN A 330 -2.98 16.60 20.35
CA GLN A 330 -2.06 16.60 21.47
C GLN A 330 -1.12 15.40 21.39
N GLN A 331 0.00 15.48 22.10
CA GLN A 331 1.03 14.45 22.11
C GLN A 331 1.39 14.11 23.54
N ALA A 332 0.92 12.96 23.98
CA ALA A 332 1.17 12.47 25.34
C ALA A 332 2.65 12.26 25.68
N GLY A 333 3.51 12.19 24.67
CA GLY A 333 4.92 11.87 24.82
C GLY A 333 5.19 10.39 25.11
N GLY A 334 6.47 10.02 25.18
CA GLY A 334 6.89 8.66 25.53
C GLY A 334 6.97 8.44 27.04
N LEU A 335 7.15 7.17 27.41
CA LEU A 335 7.38 6.71 28.78
C LEU A 335 8.71 5.95 28.85
N ASN A 336 9.32 5.87 30.04
CA ASN A 336 10.31 4.83 30.31
C ASN A 336 9.63 3.56 30.88
N ASP A 337 10.38 2.50 31.10
CA ASP A 337 9.83 1.22 31.54
C ASP A 337 9.14 1.34 32.89
N VAL A 338 9.72 2.05 33.86
CA VAL A 338 9.14 2.26 35.19
C VAL A 338 7.82 3.02 35.10
N MET A 339 7.76 4.06 34.29
CA MET A 339 6.53 4.82 34.07
C MET A 339 5.44 3.96 33.39
N PHE A 340 5.82 3.16 32.39
CA PHE A 340 4.89 2.28 31.69
C PHE A 340 4.31 1.17 32.60
N GLU A 341 5.15 0.57 33.43
CA GLU A 341 4.73 -0.44 34.41
C GLU A 341 3.82 0.14 35.48
N PHE A 342 4.10 1.39 35.92
CA PHE A 342 3.31 2.07 36.93
C PHE A 342 1.92 2.49 36.42
N ASP A 343 1.88 3.19 35.28
CA ASP A 343 0.66 3.64 34.63
C ASP A 343 0.89 3.91 33.13
N PRO A 344 0.45 3.02 32.22
CA PRO A 344 0.60 3.23 30.78
C PRO A 344 -0.26 4.36 30.22
N PHE A 345 -1.22 4.90 30.96
CA PHE A 345 -2.11 5.99 30.53
C PHE A 345 -1.55 7.38 30.83
N GLN A 346 -0.58 7.48 31.72
CA GLN A 346 -0.02 8.77 32.15
C GLN A 346 0.63 9.57 31.01
N SER A 347 0.66 10.88 31.18
CA SER A 347 1.38 11.81 30.33
C SER A 347 1.99 12.94 31.18
N ASN A 348 3.22 13.32 30.87
CA ASN A 348 3.89 14.51 31.44
C ASN A 348 4.13 15.58 30.36
N ARG A 349 3.36 15.56 29.27
CA ARG A 349 3.49 16.45 28.10
C ARG A 349 2.17 17.16 27.78
N SER A 350 1.68 17.98 28.69
CA SER A 350 0.41 18.70 28.56
C SER A 350 0.40 19.77 27.46
N ARG A 351 1.59 20.24 27.04
CA ARG A 351 1.76 21.35 26.09
C ARG A 351 2.29 20.93 24.72
N ASN A 352 2.35 19.61 24.45
CA ASN A 352 2.84 19.10 23.18
C ASN A 352 1.71 18.95 22.16
N TRP A 353 1.95 19.48 20.95
CA TRP A 353 0.99 19.48 19.85
C TRP A 353 1.63 19.04 18.54
N PHE A 354 0.79 18.51 17.67
CA PHE A 354 1.18 18.15 16.32
C PHE A 354 0.08 18.53 15.33
N SER A 355 0.45 19.13 14.20
CA SER A 355 -0.50 19.44 13.14
C SER A 355 0.04 19.04 11.78
N VAL A 356 -0.89 18.68 10.90
CA VAL A 356 -0.64 18.34 9.50
C VAL A 356 -1.69 19.02 8.65
N GLU A 357 -1.25 19.60 7.54
CA GLU A 357 -2.09 20.02 6.43
C GLU A 357 -1.54 19.40 5.15
N TRP A 358 -2.38 18.72 4.37
CA TRP A 358 -1.95 17.88 3.26
C TRP A 358 -2.88 18.06 2.07
N LEU A 359 -2.38 18.70 1.02
CA LEU A 359 -3.07 18.92 -0.23
C LEU A 359 -2.41 18.07 -1.32
N LEU A 360 -3.17 17.14 -1.92
CA LEU A 360 -2.75 16.32 -3.03
C LEU A 360 -3.61 16.62 -4.26
N TYR A 361 -2.99 16.62 -5.43
CA TYR A 361 -3.68 16.70 -6.70
C TYR A 361 -3.04 15.79 -7.73
N ASN A 362 -3.88 15.23 -8.61
CA ASN A 362 -3.42 14.32 -9.65
C ASN A 362 -4.30 14.42 -10.88
N LEU A 363 -3.68 14.51 -12.05
CA LEU A 363 -4.34 14.49 -13.36
C LEU A 363 -3.79 13.33 -14.17
N THR A 364 -4.64 12.37 -14.51
CA THR A 364 -4.26 11.20 -15.31
C THR A 364 -4.94 11.26 -16.68
N TYR A 365 -4.16 11.07 -17.72
CA TYR A 365 -4.65 10.87 -19.08
C TYR A 365 -4.26 9.48 -19.57
N ASN A 366 -5.24 8.68 -19.97
CA ASN A 366 -5.02 7.35 -20.56
C ASN A 366 -5.49 7.37 -22.01
N TYR A 367 -4.69 6.76 -22.88
CA TYR A 367 -4.97 6.64 -24.30
C TYR A 367 -4.66 5.23 -24.82
N GLU A 368 -5.60 4.62 -25.49
CA GLU A 368 -5.47 3.33 -26.18
C GLU A 368 -5.29 3.58 -27.66
N PHE A 369 -4.07 3.41 -28.19
CA PHE A 369 -3.81 3.49 -29.63
C PHE A 369 -4.57 2.41 -30.39
N ASN A 370 -4.52 1.21 -29.86
CA ASN A 370 -5.19 0.00 -30.31
C ASN A 370 -5.27 -1.00 -29.12
N PRO A 371 -5.93 -2.16 -29.25
CA PRO A 371 -6.05 -3.14 -28.13
C PRO A 371 -4.73 -3.65 -27.56
N ASN A 372 -3.64 -3.50 -28.31
CA ASN A 372 -2.31 -3.97 -27.89
C ASN A 372 -1.39 -2.86 -27.40
N GLU A 373 -1.79 -1.59 -27.49
CA GLU A 373 -0.91 -0.46 -27.18
C GLU A 373 -1.65 0.62 -26.41
N SER A 374 -1.12 0.98 -25.26
CA SER A 374 -1.69 2.01 -24.39
C SER A 374 -0.63 2.92 -23.79
N LEU A 375 -1.02 4.15 -23.53
CA LEU A 375 -0.23 5.19 -22.87
C LEU A 375 -0.98 5.72 -21.66
N SER A 376 -0.29 5.86 -20.55
CA SER A 376 -0.77 6.57 -19.36
C SER A 376 0.18 7.73 -19.04
N LEU A 377 -0.37 8.92 -18.85
CA LEU A 377 0.33 10.10 -18.36
C LEU A 377 -0.27 10.52 -17.04
N ASN A 378 0.56 10.78 -16.06
CA ASN A 378 0.15 11.07 -14.69
C ASN A 378 0.90 12.28 -14.16
N LEU A 379 0.24 13.43 -14.08
CA LEU A 379 0.75 14.68 -13.49
C LEU A 379 0.21 14.77 -12.06
N PHE A 380 1.10 14.77 -11.09
CA PHE A 380 0.73 14.79 -9.67
C PHE A 380 1.55 15.81 -8.88
N GLY A 381 1.05 16.19 -7.72
CA GLY A 381 1.79 17.05 -6.82
C GLY A 381 1.21 17.11 -5.41
N LEU A 382 2.01 17.69 -4.53
CA LEU A 382 1.70 17.85 -3.13
C LEU A 382 2.13 19.23 -2.66
N ASN A 383 1.24 19.86 -1.84
CA ASN A 383 1.57 20.99 -0.99
C ASN A 383 1.17 20.62 0.44
N ALA A 384 2.12 20.62 1.36
CA ALA A 384 1.85 20.12 2.71
C ALA A 384 2.67 20.83 3.77
N THR A 385 2.10 20.94 4.97
CA THR A 385 2.82 21.38 6.15
C THR A 385 2.73 20.34 7.27
N ARG A 386 3.79 20.27 8.07
CA ARG A 386 3.85 19.44 9.28
C ARG A 386 4.54 20.21 10.41
N ASN A 387 3.85 20.33 11.54
CA ASN A 387 4.34 21.05 12.72
C ASN A 387 4.38 20.12 13.94
N ALA A 388 5.50 20.11 14.64
CA ALA A 388 5.64 19.44 15.93
C ALA A 388 6.10 20.47 16.96
N LEU A 389 5.24 20.77 17.93
CA LEU A 389 5.46 21.77 18.97
C LEU A 389 5.46 21.08 20.33
N GLY A 390 6.47 21.29 21.15
CA GLY A 390 6.44 20.71 22.47
C GLY A 390 7.71 20.84 23.30
N PHE A 391 7.63 20.41 24.52
CA PHE A 391 8.78 20.24 25.39
C PHE A 391 9.54 18.97 24.99
N ARG A 392 10.74 19.14 24.44
CA ARG A 392 11.55 18.08 23.85
C ARG A 392 12.87 17.95 24.56
N VAL A 393 13.03 16.88 25.33
CA VAL A 393 14.21 16.61 26.16
C VAL A 393 14.67 15.16 25.98
N ASN A 394 15.89 14.85 26.41
CA ASN A 394 16.49 13.52 26.26
C ASN A 394 15.86 12.46 27.18
N ARG A 395 15.38 12.89 28.36
CA ARG A 395 14.78 11.98 29.32
C ARG A 395 13.29 12.20 29.42
N VAL A 396 12.52 11.13 29.36
CA VAL A 396 11.05 11.16 29.38
C VAL A 396 10.47 11.57 30.73
N ASP A 397 11.23 11.36 31.84
CA ASP A 397 10.85 11.73 33.21
C ASP A 397 11.10 13.20 33.56
N GLN A 398 11.74 13.97 32.69
CA GLN A 398 11.93 15.39 32.90
C GLN A 398 10.60 16.13 32.84
N VAL A 399 10.39 16.94 33.87
CA VAL A 399 9.19 17.80 33.99
C VAL A 399 9.36 19.02 33.11
N ASP A 400 8.29 19.44 32.45
CA ASP A 400 8.24 20.64 31.63
C ASP A 400 8.42 21.89 32.55
N ASP A 401 9.41 22.71 32.25
CA ASP A 401 9.75 23.92 32.99
C ASP A 401 8.87 25.13 32.64
N ASN A 402 7.90 24.95 31.73
CA ASN A 402 7.04 26.00 31.18
C ASN A 402 7.77 27.09 30.40
N GLY A 403 9.00 26.83 29.98
CA GLY A 403 9.76 27.68 29.05
C GLY A 403 9.21 27.62 27.61
N PRO A 404 9.91 28.26 26.64
CA PRO A 404 9.58 28.19 25.24
C PRO A 404 9.64 26.72 24.75
N ARG A 405 8.63 26.31 24.00
CA ARG A 405 8.55 24.95 23.42
C ARG A 405 9.40 24.87 22.15
N ASP A 406 9.92 23.72 21.87
CA ASP A 406 10.61 23.46 20.60
C ASP A 406 9.56 23.29 19.47
N LEU A 407 9.63 24.13 18.44
CA LEU A 407 8.80 24.02 17.24
C LEU A 407 9.64 23.51 16.08
N ILE A 408 9.23 22.39 15.47
CA ILE A 408 9.76 21.91 14.21
C ILE A 408 8.68 22.08 13.15
N PHE A 409 8.95 22.95 12.20
CA PHE A 409 8.11 23.24 11.04
C PHE A 409 8.68 22.56 9.80
N GLY A 410 7.83 21.97 8.97
CA GLY A 410 8.18 21.44 7.66
C GLY A 410 7.16 21.88 6.63
N ASP A 411 7.63 22.46 5.53
CA ASP A 411 6.85 22.81 4.34
C ASP A 411 7.33 21.98 3.16
N PHE A 412 6.42 21.27 2.53
CA PHE A 412 6.71 20.30 1.46
C PHE A 412 5.94 20.68 0.20
N ASN A 413 6.71 20.91 -0.87
CA ASN A 413 6.15 21.28 -2.16
C ASN A 413 6.80 20.43 -3.25
N ASN A 414 6.00 19.62 -3.95
CA ASN A 414 6.51 18.79 -5.02
C ASN A 414 5.54 18.69 -6.19
N ILE A 415 6.10 18.39 -7.36
CA ILE A 415 5.38 18.11 -8.58
C ILE A 415 6.10 17.02 -9.37
N GLY A 416 5.34 16.09 -9.94
CA GLY A 416 5.88 15.00 -10.75
C GLY A 416 5.04 14.70 -11.98
N LEU A 417 5.70 14.24 -13.03
CA LEU A 417 5.10 13.70 -14.25
C LEU A 417 5.63 12.28 -14.44
N GLU A 418 4.74 11.30 -14.48
CA GLU A 418 5.05 9.91 -14.78
C GLU A 418 4.36 9.50 -16.09
N SER A 419 5.10 8.90 -17.02
CA SER A 419 4.57 8.33 -18.26
C SER A 419 4.82 6.83 -18.29
N LYS A 420 3.85 6.07 -18.81
CA LYS A 420 3.99 4.63 -19.06
C LYS A 420 3.37 4.29 -20.40
N TYR A 421 4.15 3.61 -21.25
CA TYR A 421 3.69 3.04 -22.49
C TYR A 421 3.76 1.53 -22.39
N LEU A 422 2.65 0.86 -22.66
CA LEU A 422 2.54 -0.60 -22.69
C LEU A 422 2.27 -1.07 -24.11
N SER A 423 2.95 -2.14 -24.53
CA SER A 423 2.69 -2.79 -25.82
C SER A 423 2.70 -4.31 -25.69
N ILE A 424 1.70 -4.93 -26.31
CA ILE A 424 1.57 -6.39 -26.47
C ILE A 424 2.09 -6.73 -27.87
N TYR A 425 3.07 -7.62 -27.94
CA TYR A 425 3.72 -8.00 -29.20
C TYR A 425 3.96 -9.52 -29.23
N LYS A 426 4.41 -10.05 -30.35
CA LYS A 426 4.71 -11.47 -30.48
C LYS A 426 6.21 -11.70 -30.68
N ILE A 427 6.78 -12.60 -29.86
CA ILE A 427 8.11 -13.13 -30.01
C ILE A 427 8.05 -14.66 -29.96
N LEU A 428 8.74 -15.35 -30.86
CA LEU A 428 8.71 -16.81 -30.99
C LEU A 428 7.28 -17.40 -31.10
N GLY A 429 6.35 -16.64 -31.71
CA GLY A 429 4.97 -16.99 -31.89
C GLY A 429 4.08 -16.83 -30.65
N LYS A 430 4.63 -16.32 -29.52
CA LYS A 430 3.92 -16.14 -28.25
C LYS A 430 3.73 -14.66 -27.94
N GLU A 431 2.62 -14.34 -27.28
CA GLU A 431 2.37 -12.98 -26.78
C GLU A 431 3.34 -12.64 -25.68
N SER A 432 3.99 -11.50 -25.83
CA SER A 432 4.90 -10.88 -24.86
C SER A 432 4.46 -9.45 -24.63
N ILE A 433 4.75 -8.90 -23.46
CA ILE A 433 4.23 -7.59 -23.05
C ILE A 433 5.36 -6.78 -22.48
N PHE A 434 5.61 -5.60 -23.02
CA PHE A 434 6.58 -4.69 -22.42
C PHE A 434 5.93 -3.39 -21.93
N VAL A 435 6.53 -2.82 -20.91
CA VAL A 435 6.26 -1.47 -20.39
C VAL A 435 7.54 -0.68 -20.42
N LEU A 436 7.46 0.55 -20.95
CA LEU A 436 8.49 1.57 -20.80
C LEU A 436 7.88 2.78 -20.10
N GLY A 437 8.60 3.36 -19.17
CA GLY A 437 8.14 4.53 -18.45
C GLY A 437 9.25 5.50 -18.11
N SER A 438 8.83 6.72 -17.81
CA SER A 438 9.72 7.76 -17.29
C SER A 438 9.03 8.53 -16.18
N LYS A 439 9.83 9.07 -15.25
CA LYS A 439 9.35 9.96 -14.19
C LYS A 439 10.26 11.18 -14.13
N LEU A 440 9.64 12.36 -14.13
CA LEU A 440 10.25 13.64 -13.81
C LEU A 440 9.65 14.13 -12.49
N TYR A 441 10.49 14.46 -11.54
CA TYR A 441 10.05 14.88 -10.21
C TYR A 441 10.92 16.01 -9.69
N PHE A 442 10.27 17.04 -9.17
CA PHE A 442 10.90 18.21 -8.58
C PHE A 442 10.25 18.49 -7.23
N ALA A 443 11.06 18.80 -6.24
CA ALA A 443 10.61 19.24 -4.93
C ALA A 443 11.42 20.45 -4.48
N ASN A 444 10.76 21.31 -3.69
CA ASN A 444 11.39 22.42 -2.99
C ASN A 444 10.78 22.50 -1.60
N ASN A 445 11.46 21.86 -0.66
CA ASN A 445 10.99 21.73 0.70
C ASN A 445 11.75 22.69 1.63
N GLU A 446 11.13 23.05 2.76
CA GLU A 446 11.74 23.88 3.79
C GLU A 446 11.51 23.24 5.16
N SER A 447 12.51 23.33 6.03
CA SER A 447 12.38 22.94 7.44
C SER A 447 12.94 24.04 8.31
N MET A 448 12.19 24.41 9.34
CA MET A 448 12.60 25.35 10.36
C MET A 448 12.47 24.71 11.73
N GLN A 449 13.39 25.00 12.63
CA GLN A 449 13.31 24.63 14.03
C GLN A 449 13.67 25.85 14.86
N GLY A 450 12.96 26.03 15.98
CA GLY A 450 13.20 27.17 16.85
C GLY A 450 12.25 27.24 18.04
N PRO A 451 12.29 28.33 18.80
CA PRO A 451 11.43 28.54 19.95
C PRO A 451 9.99 28.78 19.51
N GLY A 452 9.06 27.95 19.99
CA GLY A 452 7.63 28.21 19.98
C GLY A 452 7.21 28.97 21.25
N SER A 453 5.91 29.25 21.35
CA SER A 453 5.39 29.98 22.53
C SER A 453 5.56 29.18 23.84
N ASN A 454 5.59 29.85 24.97
CA ASN A 454 5.56 29.25 26.30
C ASN A 454 4.13 28.93 26.80
N LEU A 455 3.11 29.16 25.98
CA LEU A 455 1.72 28.87 26.31
C LEU A 455 1.40 27.36 26.16
N SER A 456 0.18 26.95 26.52
CA SER A 456 -0.26 25.55 26.44
C SER A 456 -1.07 25.23 25.18
N ASN A 457 -1.51 26.23 24.42
CA ASN A 457 -2.33 26.06 23.22
C ASN A 457 -1.50 25.61 22.00
N ALA A 458 -2.18 25.19 20.93
CA ALA A 458 -1.60 24.79 19.65
C ALA A 458 -1.16 26.01 18.81
N ASP A 459 -0.16 26.72 19.28
CA ASP A 459 0.39 27.91 18.64
C ASP A 459 1.69 27.55 17.89
N PHE A 460 1.59 27.42 16.58
CA PHE A 460 2.69 26.98 15.70
C PHE A 460 3.47 28.17 15.09
N ASN A 461 3.63 29.25 15.85
CA ASN A 461 4.47 30.38 15.46
C ASN A 461 5.89 30.26 16.08
N LEU A 462 6.89 30.72 15.34
CA LEU A 462 8.29 30.82 15.80
C LEU A 462 8.51 32.20 16.44
N TYR A 463 9.13 32.21 17.62
CA TYR A 463 9.35 33.39 18.46
C TYR A 463 10.85 33.70 18.64
N PHE A 464 11.59 33.77 17.54
CA PHE A 464 13.05 34.04 17.55
C PHE A 464 13.42 35.35 18.23
N ASP A 465 12.62 36.42 18.05
CA ASP A 465 12.89 37.71 18.63
C ASP A 465 12.71 37.73 20.16
N GLU A 466 11.78 36.92 20.68
CA GLU A 466 11.52 36.81 22.13
C GLU A 466 12.54 35.89 22.81
N PHE A 467 13.02 34.87 22.09
CA PHE A 467 13.94 33.86 22.61
C PHE A 467 15.18 33.69 21.72
N PRO A 468 16.00 34.75 21.52
CA PRO A 468 17.13 34.73 20.58
C PRO A 468 18.22 33.72 20.94
N ASN A 469 18.31 33.35 22.23
CA ASN A 469 19.30 32.40 22.74
C ASN A 469 18.77 30.97 22.90
N TYR A 470 17.67 30.61 22.22
CA TYR A 470 17.14 29.27 22.22
C TYR A 470 18.11 28.30 21.51
N ASN A 471 18.45 27.16 22.13
CA ASN A 471 19.54 26.31 21.67
C ASN A 471 19.27 25.58 20.34
N ASN A 472 18.00 25.27 20.05
CA ASN A 472 17.63 24.46 18.88
C ASN A 472 17.08 25.37 17.78
N GLN A 473 17.94 26.07 17.07
CA GLN A 473 17.53 26.93 15.96
C GLN A 473 18.17 26.49 14.65
N SER A 474 17.35 26.30 13.63
CA SER A 474 17.83 25.97 12.29
C SER A 474 16.82 26.35 11.19
N VAL A 475 17.35 26.66 10.01
CA VAL A 475 16.55 26.92 8.79
C VAL A 475 17.25 26.23 7.62
N TYR A 476 16.55 25.36 6.92
CA TYR A 476 17.07 24.62 5.77
C TYR A 476 16.10 24.62 4.62
N LYS A 477 16.64 24.69 3.39
CA LYS A 477 15.92 24.46 2.12
C LYS A 477 16.48 23.23 1.41
N TYR A 478 15.59 22.44 0.84
CA TYR A 478 15.88 21.16 0.23
C TYR A 478 15.33 21.09 -1.21
N PRO A 479 15.99 21.76 -2.17
CA PRO A 479 15.62 21.57 -3.58
C PRO A 479 16.08 20.20 -4.07
N ASN A 480 15.16 19.45 -4.66
CA ASN A 480 15.35 18.11 -5.15
C ASN A 480 14.95 17.96 -6.60
N GLN A 481 15.68 17.10 -7.30
CA GLN A 481 15.36 16.68 -8.65
C GLN A 481 15.56 15.18 -8.81
N ASN A 482 14.58 14.51 -9.42
CA ASN A 482 14.68 13.12 -9.80
C ASN A 482 14.22 12.92 -11.23
N ILE A 483 15.03 12.21 -12.01
CA ILE A 483 14.69 11.79 -13.37
C ILE A 483 14.93 10.29 -13.42
N SER A 484 13.91 9.53 -13.80
CA SER A 484 14.06 8.10 -13.97
C SER A 484 13.48 7.60 -15.28
N PHE A 485 14.11 6.54 -15.78
CA PHE A 485 13.66 5.78 -16.93
C PHE A 485 13.64 4.30 -16.56
N PHE A 486 12.52 3.64 -16.77
CA PHE A 486 12.34 2.26 -16.36
C PHE A 486 11.61 1.45 -17.41
N GLY A 487 11.82 0.14 -17.38
CA GLY A 487 11.12 -0.77 -18.28
C GLY A 487 11.10 -2.19 -17.75
N GLU A 488 10.08 -2.93 -18.16
CA GLU A 488 9.92 -4.34 -17.89
C GLU A 488 9.29 -5.06 -19.06
N ASN A 489 9.60 -6.35 -19.19
CA ASN A 489 9.09 -7.15 -20.30
C ASN A 489 8.71 -8.55 -19.84
N ILE A 490 7.45 -8.94 -20.02
CA ILE A 490 7.02 -10.34 -19.88
C ILE A 490 7.34 -11.06 -21.18
N ILE A 491 8.23 -12.04 -21.11
CA ILE A 491 8.62 -12.92 -22.22
C ILE A 491 8.08 -14.32 -21.94
N LYS A 492 7.09 -14.78 -22.69
CA LYS A 492 6.59 -16.15 -22.58
C LYS A 492 7.52 -17.12 -23.29
N LEU A 493 8.31 -17.87 -22.54
CA LEU A 493 9.22 -18.91 -23.05
C LEU A 493 8.46 -20.17 -23.44
N SER A 494 7.41 -20.53 -22.67
CA SER A 494 6.47 -21.62 -22.98
C SER A 494 5.06 -21.22 -22.57
N GLU A 495 4.07 -22.10 -22.71
CA GLU A 495 2.71 -21.86 -22.20
C GLU A 495 2.66 -21.76 -20.66
N LYS A 496 3.67 -22.34 -20.01
CA LYS A 496 3.75 -22.42 -18.53
C LYS A 496 4.89 -21.60 -17.93
N LEU A 497 5.79 -21.09 -18.76
CA LEU A 497 7.00 -20.43 -18.25
C LEU A 497 7.13 -19.03 -18.83
N SER A 498 7.15 -18.05 -17.95
CA SER A 498 7.41 -16.64 -18.30
C SER A 498 8.62 -16.09 -17.57
N LEU A 499 9.37 -15.21 -18.25
CA LEU A 499 10.53 -14.48 -17.76
C LEU A 499 10.22 -12.99 -17.82
N THR A 500 10.47 -12.27 -16.73
CA THR A 500 10.18 -10.83 -16.63
C THR A 500 11.42 -10.04 -16.21
N PRO A 501 12.36 -9.75 -17.15
CA PRO A 501 13.45 -8.81 -16.89
C PRO A 501 12.93 -7.39 -16.75
N GLY A 502 13.58 -6.61 -15.88
CA GLY A 502 13.27 -5.21 -15.67
C GLY A 502 14.51 -4.39 -15.30
N PHE A 503 14.44 -3.10 -15.54
CA PHE A 503 15.48 -2.15 -15.18
C PHE A 503 14.89 -0.81 -14.76
N ARG A 504 15.67 -0.04 -13.99
CA ARG A 504 15.42 1.35 -13.64
C ARG A 504 16.74 2.13 -13.64
N LEU A 505 16.87 3.11 -14.52
CA LEU A 505 17.93 4.11 -14.52
C LEU A 505 17.43 5.31 -13.72
N GLU A 506 18.21 5.73 -12.72
CA GLU A 506 17.82 6.74 -11.77
C GLU A 506 18.88 7.83 -11.70
N TYR A 507 18.48 9.08 -11.95
CA TYR A 507 19.25 10.27 -11.64
C TYR A 507 18.59 11.00 -10.49
N ILE A 508 19.35 11.26 -9.41
CA ILE A 508 18.89 11.95 -8.21
C ILE A 508 19.87 13.08 -7.88
N ASN A 509 19.35 14.27 -7.67
CA ASN A 509 20.12 15.43 -7.21
C ASN A 509 19.39 16.05 -6.02
N THR A 510 19.85 15.74 -4.81
CA THR A 510 19.34 16.30 -3.56
C THR A 510 20.30 17.35 -3.02
N LYS A 511 19.75 18.47 -2.55
CA LYS A 511 20.51 19.53 -1.94
C LYS A 511 19.93 19.87 -0.56
N SER A 512 20.81 20.27 0.36
CA SER A 512 20.45 20.83 1.65
C SER A 512 21.24 22.11 1.84
N ASN A 513 20.54 23.24 1.87
CA ASN A 513 21.15 24.57 2.04
C ASN A 513 20.52 25.23 3.26
N GLY A 514 21.32 25.59 4.24
CA GLY A 514 20.77 26.21 5.45
C GLY A 514 21.79 26.58 6.47
N GLN A 515 21.29 26.86 7.65
CA GLN A 515 22.09 27.23 8.82
C GLN A 515 21.46 26.69 10.10
N TYR A 516 22.28 26.56 11.11
CA TYR A 516 21.86 26.34 12.48
C TYR A 516 22.68 27.19 13.46
N GLU A 517 22.06 27.48 14.61
CA GLU A 517 22.74 28.23 15.68
C GLU A 517 23.43 27.25 16.65
N ARG A 518 24.70 27.53 16.96
CA ARG A 518 25.44 26.89 18.03
C ARG A 518 25.53 27.84 19.20
N ILE A 519 24.72 27.62 20.22
CA ILE A 519 24.64 28.45 21.42
C ILE A 519 25.12 27.62 22.59
N ILE A 520 26.17 28.13 23.28
CA ILE A 520 26.71 27.52 24.50
C ILE A 520 26.42 28.49 25.64
N GLN A 521 25.79 27.96 26.69
CA GLN A 521 25.43 28.72 27.90
C GLN A 521 26.12 28.12 29.12
N ASP A 522 26.45 28.96 30.08
CA ASP A 522 26.89 28.52 31.40
C ASP A 522 25.71 28.01 32.27
N ALA A 523 26.00 27.52 33.47
CA ALA A 523 25.00 27.02 34.39
C ALA A 523 24.00 28.10 34.87
N ALA A 524 24.34 29.37 34.69
CA ALA A 524 23.48 30.53 34.97
C ALA A 524 22.72 31.04 33.75
N GLN A 525 22.76 30.27 32.62
CA GLN A 525 22.15 30.61 31.34
C GLN A 525 22.75 31.84 30.62
N ASN A 526 23.94 32.30 31.02
CA ASN A 526 24.64 33.34 30.25
C ASN A 526 25.23 32.72 28.98
N VAL A 527 25.05 33.38 27.84
CA VAL A 527 25.62 32.96 26.56
C VAL A 527 27.14 33.17 26.58
N ILE A 528 27.89 32.07 26.46
CA ILE A 528 29.34 32.06 26.34
C ILE A 528 29.77 32.12 24.86
N GLN A 529 29.03 31.45 24.00
CA GLN A 529 29.29 31.37 22.56
C GLN A 529 28.00 31.36 21.80
N HIS A 530 27.94 32.11 20.69
CA HIS A 530 26.83 32.11 19.76
C HIS A 530 27.38 32.22 18.34
N ASP A 531 27.35 31.12 17.61
CA ASP A 531 27.82 31.03 16.22
C ASP A 531 26.71 30.56 15.30
N THR A 532 26.54 31.25 14.18
CA THR A 532 25.72 30.78 13.07
C THR A 532 26.55 29.93 12.14
N ILE A 533 26.22 28.67 11.98
CA ILE A 533 26.94 27.70 11.14
C ILE A 533 26.15 27.48 9.87
N PHE A 534 26.76 27.83 8.73
CA PHE A 534 26.17 27.61 7.41
C PHE A 534 26.58 26.26 6.86
N GLU A 535 25.60 25.53 6.33
CA GLU A 535 25.80 24.23 5.67
C GLU A 535 25.24 24.24 4.25
N ASN A 536 25.99 23.67 3.33
CA ASN A 536 25.57 23.46 1.96
C ASN A 536 26.03 22.08 1.52
N ARG A 537 25.10 21.18 1.33
CA ARG A 537 25.36 19.80 0.90
C ARG A 537 24.67 19.55 -0.44
N LYS A 538 25.38 18.87 -1.35
CA LYS A 538 24.85 18.40 -2.63
C LYS A 538 25.20 16.95 -2.79
N ASN A 539 24.20 16.12 -3.01
CA ASN A 539 24.36 14.71 -3.32
C ASN A 539 23.77 14.42 -4.70
N GLU A 540 24.64 14.08 -5.65
CA GLU A 540 24.28 13.74 -7.01
C GLU A 540 24.57 12.28 -7.27
N ARG A 541 23.61 11.55 -7.83
CA ARG A 541 23.64 10.11 -7.99
C ARG A 541 23.10 9.73 -9.36
N LEU A 542 23.77 8.80 -10.02
CA LEU A 542 23.31 8.16 -11.26
C LEU A 542 23.61 6.66 -11.14
N PHE A 543 22.58 5.84 -11.19
CA PHE A 543 22.74 4.40 -11.05
C PHE A 543 21.66 3.63 -11.81
N LEU A 544 21.98 2.37 -12.12
CA LEU A 544 21.07 1.42 -12.75
C LEU A 544 20.71 0.35 -11.74
N LEU A 545 19.40 0.12 -11.54
CA LEU A 545 18.87 -1.02 -10.83
C LEU A 545 18.31 -2.02 -11.83
N THR A 546 18.52 -3.30 -11.56
CA THR A 546 18.01 -4.40 -12.38
C THR A 546 17.19 -5.36 -11.54
N GLY A 547 16.24 -6.01 -12.19
CA GLY A 547 15.42 -7.05 -11.59
C GLY A 547 15.03 -8.08 -12.62
N ILE A 548 14.71 -9.28 -12.16
CA ILE A 548 14.26 -10.37 -12.98
C ILE A 548 13.23 -11.20 -12.22
N GLY A 549 12.11 -11.49 -12.86
CA GLY A 549 11.09 -12.42 -12.37
C GLY A 549 11.01 -13.64 -13.24
N LEU A 550 10.67 -14.77 -12.67
CA LEU A 550 10.36 -16.01 -13.37
C LEU A 550 9.08 -16.59 -12.75
N THR A 551 8.11 -16.96 -13.60
CA THR A 551 6.89 -17.65 -13.20
C THR A 551 6.79 -18.97 -13.94
N TYR A 552 6.40 -20.01 -13.20
CA TYR A 552 6.08 -21.32 -13.77
C TYR A 552 4.70 -21.76 -13.31
N ASP A 553 3.77 -21.89 -14.25
CA ASP A 553 2.39 -22.35 -14.02
C ASP A 553 2.38 -23.87 -13.83
N LEU A 554 2.23 -24.33 -12.59
CA LEU A 554 2.05 -25.73 -12.25
C LEU A 554 0.70 -26.24 -12.73
N SER A 555 -0.32 -25.38 -12.62
CA SER A 555 -1.68 -25.58 -13.16
C SER A 555 -2.31 -24.20 -13.41
N ASP A 556 -3.53 -24.17 -13.97
CA ASP A 556 -4.26 -22.91 -14.23
C ASP A 556 -4.51 -22.06 -12.96
N LYS A 557 -4.35 -22.63 -11.79
CA LYS A 557 -4.64 -21.98 -10.50
C LYS A 557 -3.48 -22.01 -9.51
N ILE A 558 -2.39 -22.66 -9.81
CA ILE A 558 -1.22 -22.80 -8.95
C ILE A 558 0.02 -22.43 -9.74
N GLU A 559 0.79 -21.51 -9.24
CA GLU A 559 2.03 -21.04 -9.83
C GLU A 559 3.17 -21.06 -8.83
N SER A 560 4.38 -21.25 -9.33
CA SER A 560 5.63 -21.03 -8.63
C SER A 560 6.29 -19.80 -9.22
N TYR A 561 6.86 -18.96 -8.38
CA TYR A 561 7.56 -17.75 -8.82
C TYR A 561 8.89 -17.58 -8.11
N THR A 562 9.81 -16.94 -8.77
CA THR A 562 11.04 -16.44 -8.15
C THR A 562 11.36 -15.06 -8.73
N ASN A 563 11.90 -14.18 -7.90
CA ASN A 563 12.38 -12.89 -8.37
C ASN A 563 13.68 -12.49 -7.67
N PHE A 564 14.46 -11.69 -8.38
CA PHE A 564 15.61 -10.97 -7.89
C PHE A 564 15.41 -9.49 -8.18
N SER A 565 15.70 -8.60 -7.23
CA SER A 565 15.69 -7.16 -7.46
C SER A 565 16.76 -6.44 -6.67
N GLN A 566 17.42 -5.48 -7.29
CA GLN A 566 18.27 -4.52 -6.61
C GLN A 566 17.41 -3.41 -6.00
N ASN A 567 17.83 -2.93 -4.83
CA ASN A 567 17.16 -1.89 -4.05
C ASN A 567 18.14 -0.79 -3.68
N TYR A 568 17.62 0.41 -3.46
CA TYR A 568 18.41 1.57 -3.09
C TYR A 568 17.58 2.54 -2.25
N ARG A 569 18.21 3.14 -1.25
CA ARG A 569 17.62 4.22 -0.44
C ARG A 569 18.63 5.34 -0.27
N SER A 570 18.27 6.53 -0.71
CA SER A 570 19.08 7.73 -0.48
C SER A 570 19.03 8.15 1.00
N VAL A 571 20.10 8.75 1.47
CA VAL A 571 20.12 9.50 2.74
C VAL A 571 19.02 10.55 2.69
N THR A 572 18.19 10.60 3.73
CA THR A 572 17.06 11.53 3.84
C THR A 572 17.48 12.84 4.53
N PHE A 573 16.63 13.86 4.48
CA PHE A 573 16.89 15.12 5.18
C PHE A 573 16.98 14.93 6.70
N ALA A 574 16.16 14.02 7.24
CA ALA A 574 16.21 13.64 8.66
C ALA A 574 17.55 12.97 9.05
N ASP A 575 18.27 12.43 8.06
CA ASP A 575 19.58 11.81 8.26
C ASP A 575 20.74 12.83 8.21
N ILE A 576 20.50 14.08 7.79
CA ILE A 576 21.59 15.04 7.53
C ILE A 576 21.44 16.43 8.20
N SER A 577 20.25 16.84 8.66
CA SER A 577 20.02 18.24 9.03
C SER A 577 18.95 18.47 10.09
N THR A 578 18.93 17.65 11.14
CA THR A 578 18.00 17.87 12.27
C THR A 578 18.77 18.17 13.54
N VAL A 579 18.49 19.30 14.19
CA VAL A 579 18.96 19.56 15.56
C VAL A 579 18.03 18.82 16.52
N ASN A 580 18.57 17.80 17.18
CA ASN A 580 17.81 16.98 18.12
C ASN A 580 18.61 16.78 19.41
N PRO A 581 18.05 17.11 20.57
CA PRO A 581 18.76 16.88 21.83
C PRO A 581 18.95 15.40 22.17
N ALA A 582 18.12 14.51 21.60
CA ALA A 582 18.12 13.07 21.90
C ALA A 582 19.18 12.28 21.12
N TYR A 583 19.69 12.79 20.00
CA TYR A 583 20.71 12.11 19.21
C TYR A 583 21.57 13.06 18.37
N ALA A 584 22.74 12.58 17.95
CA ALA A 584 23.60 13.24 16.97
C ALA A 584 23.62 12.47 15.66
N ILE A 585 24.04 13.10 14.57
CA ILE A 585 24.09 12.54 13.22
C ILE A 585 25.53 12.46 12.74
N ASP A 586 25.87 11.34 12.07
CA ASP A 586 27.15 11.15 11.42
C ASP A 586 27.26 12.06 10.19
N PRO A 587 28.28 12.95 10.10
CA PRO A 587 28.49 13.76 8.92
C PRO A 587 28.86 12.96 7.66
N GLU A 588 29.39 11.74 7.82
CA GLU A 588 29.81 10.83 6.73
C GLU A 588 28.74 9.79 6.36
N ILE A 589 27.52 9.95 6.83
CA ILE A 589 26.42 9.03 6.55
C ILE A 589 26.21 8.88 5.04
N SER A 590 26.07 7.65 4.57
CA SER A 590 25.99 7.33 3.15
C SER A 590 24.73 6.53 2.79
N ASP A 591 24.41 6.50 1.50
CA ASP A 591 23.23 5.83 0.96
C ASP A 591 23.25 4.30 1.20
N GLU A 592 22.07 3.73 1.34
CA GLU A 592 21.86 2.30 1.53
C GLU A 592 21.59 1.62 0.19
N ASN A 593 22.10 0.40 0.01
CA ASN A 593 21.83 -0.41 -1.17
C ASN A 593 21.72 -1.89 -0.82
N GLY A 594 21.23 -2.68 -1.76
CA GLY A 594 21.10 -4.11 -1.52
C GLY A 594 20.30 -4.81 -2.61
N TYR A 595 19.87 -6.01 -2.28
CA TYR A 595 19.01 -6.79 -3.17
C TYR A 595 18.06 -7.71 -2.39
N THR A 596 16.95 -8.05 -3.02
CA THR A 596 15.98 -9.03 -2.51
C THR A 596 15.86 -10.20 -3.48
N ILE A 597 15.79 -11.40 -2.94
CA ILE A 597 15.46 -12.64 -3.66
C ILE A 597 14.21 -13.21 -3.00
N ASP A 598 13.20 -13.56 -3.79
CA ASP A 598 12.02 -14.31 -3.36
C ASP A 598 11.90 -15.61 -4.16
N LEU A 599 11.47 -16.67 -3.49
CA LEU A 599 11.04 -17.93 -4.08
C LEU A 599 9.72 -18.32 -3.44
N GLY A 600 8.68 -18.52 -4.24
CA GLY A 600 7.36 -18.82 -3.70
C GLY A 600 6.53 -19.77 -4.55
N ILE A 601 5.53 -20.32 -3.91
CA ILE A 601 4.44 -21.09 -4.51
C ILE A 601 3.13 -20.56 -3.97
N ARG A 602 2.19 -20.30 -4.86
CA ARG A 602 0.88 -19.76 -4.48
C ARG A 602 -0.21 -20.33 -5.36
N GLY A 603 -1.43 -20.37 -4.84
CA GLY A 603 -2.54 -20.90 -5.60
C GLY A 603 -3.87 -20.86 -4.88
N ASP A 604 -4.89 -21.19 -5.66
CA ASP A 604 -6.25 -21.47 -5.20
C ASP A 604 -6.64 -22.90 -5.59
N TYR A 605 -7.02 -23.69 -4.61
CA TYR A 605 -7.54 -25.03 -4.85
C TYR A 605 -9.06 -25.03 -4.64
N ASN A 606 -9.82 -25.02 -5.74
CA ASN A 606 -11.28 -25.12 -5.81
C ASN A 606 -12.05 -24.09 -4.94
N ASN A 607 -11.47 -22.93 -4.66
CA ASN A 607 -11.97 -21.96 -3.70
C ASN A 607 -12.24 -22.58 -2.31
N ILE A 608 -11.52 -23.65 -1.95
CA ILE A 608 -11.49 -24.24 -0.61
C ILE A 608 -10.28 -23.79 0.14
N ILE A 609 -9.12 -23.79 -0.53
CA ILE A 609 -7.84 -23.36 0.04
C ILE A 609 -7.23 -22.33 -0.90
N ASN A 610 -6.89 -21.16 -0.36
CA ASN A 610 -6.02 -20.20 -1.00
C ASN A 610 -4.73 -20.10 -0.19
N PHE A 611 -3.57 -20.16 -0.84
CA PHE A 611 -2.29 -20.18 -0.14
C PHE A 611 -1.21 -19.39 -0.88
N ASP A 612 -0.26 -18.85 -0.09
CA ASP A 612 1.00 -18.30 -0.58
C ASP A 612 2.09 -18.65 0.43
N PHE A 613 3.09 -19.41 -0.02
CA PHE A 613 4.29 -19.75 0.74
C PHE A 613 5.49 -19.13 0.04
N SER A 614 6.30 -18.36 0.73
CA SER A 614 7.50 -17.77 0.17
C SER A 614 8.68 -17.80 1.11
N LEU A 615 9.86 -18.05 0.54
CA LEU A 615 11.14 -17.82 1.15
C LEU A 615 11.72 -16.54 0.59
N PHE A 616 12.36 -15.75 1.43
CA PHE A 616 13.04 -14.56 0.98
C PHE A 616 14.44 -14.42 1.57
N HIS A 617 15.30 -13.74 0.84
CA HIS A 617 16.58 -13.23 1.30
C HIS A 617 16.72 -11.77 0.95
N LEU A 618 17.00 -10.92 1.94
CA LEU A 618 17.30 -9.52 1.79
C LEU A 618 18.75 -9.27 2.24
N ALA A 619 19.60 -8.81 1.33
CA ALA A 619 20.89 -8.22 1.64
C ALA A 619 20.72 -6.70 1.73
N TYR A 620 21.14 -6.11 2.84
CA TYR A 620 20.96 -4.71 3.16
C TYR A 620 22.29 -4.12 3.56
N ASN A 621 22.96 -3.44 2.65
CA ASN A 621 24.29 -2.89 2.85
C ASN A 621 24.22 -1.44 3.29
N ASN A 622 25.21 -1.00 4.09
CA ASN A 622 25.31 0.34 4.66
C ASN A 622 24.04 0.78 5.40
N ARG A 623 23.37 -0.16 6.10
CA ARG A 623 22.13 0.13 6.81
C ARG A 623 22.30 1.32 7.77
N ILE A 624 21.41 2.28 7.70
CA ILE A 624 21.35 3.42 8.59
C ILE A 624 20.55 3.04 9.85
N GLY A 625 21.13 3.25 11.01
CA GLY A 625 20.53 2.94 12.30
C GLY A 625 21.05 3.83 13.41
N PHE A 626 20.85 3.42 14.65
CA PHE A 626 21.34 4.12 15.84
C PHE A 626 22.31 3.24 16.63
N ILE A 627 23.41 3.84 17.07
CA ILE A 627 24.35 3.27 18.03
C ILE A 627 24.46 4.20 19.24
N GLN A 628 25.04 3.73 20.34
CA GLN A 628 25.42 4.58 21.46
C GLN A 628 26.88 5.02 21.30
N LYS A 629 27.13 6.30 21.28
CA LYS A 629 28.47 6.87 21.09
C LYS A 629 28.81 7.81 22.23
N LEU A 630 30.00 7.63 22.80
CA LEU A 630 30.58 8.57 23.74
C LEU A 630 31.18 9.74 22.97
N PHE A 631 30.77 10.94 23.31
CA PHE A 631 31.27 12.18 22.73
C PHE A 631 32.36 12.82 23.61
N ASP A 632 33.12 13.77 23.05
CA ASP A 632 34.21 14.46 23.71
C ASP A 632 33.74 15.28 24.95
N ASP A 633 32.45 15.60 25.02
CA ASP A 633 31.81 16.23 26.18
C ASP A 633 31.55 15.28 27.35
N GLY A 634 31.96 14.00 27.22
CA GLY A 634 31.74 12.94 28.19
C GLY A 634 30.32 12.36 28.21
N ASN A 635 29.43 12.83 27.34
CA ASN A 635 28.05 12.33 27.23
C ASN A 635 27.93 11.16 26.25
N VAL A 636 27.13 10.16 26.62
CA VAL A 636 26.71 9.10 25.72
C VAL A 636 25.38 9.52 25.10
N LYS A 637 25.35 9.62 23.75
CA LYS A 637 24.14 9.96 22.99
C LYS A 637 23.87 8.89 21.94
N ALA A 638 22.62 8.75 21.57
CA ALA A 638 22.27 8.01 20.35
C ALA A 638 22.92 8.69 19.15
N TYR A 639 23.56 7.92 18.28
CA TYR A 639 24.29 8.41 17.11
C TYR A 639 23.77 7.72 15.87
N ARG A 640 23.22 8.50 14.95
CA ARG A 640 22.67 8.01 13.69
C ARG A 640 23.79 7.90 12.66
N THR A 641 24.05 6.71 12.19
CA THR A 641 25.16 6.39 11.27
C THR A 641 24.84 5.15 10.43
N ASN A 642 25.72 4.79 9.51
CA ASN A 642 25.67 3.50 8.85
C ASN A 642 26.14 2.41 9.82
N THR A 643 25.21 1.68 10.40
CA THR A 643 25.50 0.67 11.44
C THR A 643 26.18 -0.59 10.91
N GLY A 644 26.04 -0.89 9.63
CA GLY A 644 26.69 -2.03 8.97
C GLY A 644 25.86 -2.69 7.89
N ASP A 645 26.32 -3.85 7.43
CA ASP A 645 25.64 -4.69 6.45
C ASP A 645 24.81 -5.75 7.16
N ALA A 646 23.57 -5.93 6.76
CA ALA A 646 22.67 -6.93 7.33
C ALA A 646 22.24 -7.97 6.30
N LYS A 647 22.02 -9.19 6.78
CA LYS A 647 21.42 -10.29 6.03
C LYS A 647 20.16 -10.74 6.76
N ILE A 648 19.07 -10.80 6.04
CA ILE A 648 17.76 -11.13 6.59
C ILE A 648 17.16 -12.24 5.72
N TYR A 649 16.78 -13.32 6.37
CA TYR A 649 16.16 -14.49 5.74
C TYR A 649 14.80 -14.71 6.37
N GLY A 650 13.86 -15.19 5.61
CA GLY A 650 12.56 -15.50 6.19
C GLY A 650 11.72 -16.44 5.37
N LEU A 651 10.79 -17.05 6.10
CA LEU A 651 9.64 -17.78 5.58
C LEU A 651 8.41 -16.92 5.84
N GLU A 652 7.61 -16.68 4.82
CA GLU A 652 6.32 -16.04 4.92
C GLU A 652 5.27 -16.99 4.37
N SER A 653 4.15 -17.16 5.08
CA SER A 653 3.07 -18.02 4.64
C SER A 653 1.72 -17.46 5.01
N ILE A 654 0.76 -17.62 4.12
CA ILE A 654 -0.65 -17.46 4.40
C ILE A 654 -1.43 -18.64 3.84
N VAL A 655 -2.41 -19.10 4.60
CA VAL A 655 -3.37 -20.12 4.18
C VAL A 655 -4.76 -19.65 4.58
N ASP A 656 -5.63 -19.48 3.59
CA ASP A 656 -7.05 -19.24 3.79
C ASP A 656 -7.85 -20.52 3.52
N LEU A 657 -8.74 -20.87 4.43
CA LEU A 657 -9.57 -22.06 4.34
C LEU A 657 -11.06 -21.70 4.33
N ASN A 658 -11.78 -22.24 3.36
CA ASN A 658 -13.24 -22.18 3.29
C ASN A 658 -13.85 -23.44 3.90
N PHE A 659 -14.03 -23.44 5.22
CA PHE A 659 -14.63 -24.57 5.93
C PHE A 659 -16.05 -24.85 5.47
N ARG A 660 -16.85 -23.83 5.10
CA ARG A 660 -18.19 -24.03 4.56
C ARG A 660 -18.18 -25.00 3.36
N LYS A 661 -17.27 -24.79 2.40
CA LYS A 661 -17.14 -25.67 1.24
C LYS A 661 -16.56 -27.03 1.63
N LEU A 662 -15.58 -27.07 2.52
CA LEU A 662 -14.90 -28.28 2.95
C LEU A 662 -15.88 -29.29 3.58
N ILE A 663 -16.82 -28.80 4.40
CA ILE A 663 -17.82 -29.65 5.09
C ILE A 663 -19.23 -29.55 4.47
N ASN A 664 -19.35 -28.96 3.26
CA ASN A 664 -20.60 -28.84 2.50
C ASN A 664 -21.77 -28.18 3.29
N LEU A 665 -21.49 -27.12 4.06
CA LEU A 665 -22.54 -26.34 4.71
C LEU A 665 -23.36 -25.57 3.69
N ASN A 666 -24.63 -25.35 4.03
CA ASN A 666 -25.56 -24.57 3.22
C ASN A 666 -24.93 -23.20 2.83
N PRO A 667 -25.13 -22.71 1.57
CA PRO A 667 -24.62 -21.41 1.10
C PRO A 667 -24.98 -20.19 1.96
N SER A 668 -26.07 -20.27 2.76
CA SER A 668 -26.44 -19.22 3.70
C SER A 668 -25.44 -18.99 4.85
N TYR A 669 -24.52 -19.93 5.05
CA TYR A 669 -23.47 -19.82 6.06
C TYR A 669 -22.17 -19.31 5.45
N ILE A 670 -21.41 -18.56 6.23
CA ILE A 670 -20.00 -18.23 5.99
C ILE A 670 -19.22 -18.93 7.10
N PHE A 671 -18.19 -19.68 6.73
CA PHE A 671 -17.27 -20.24 7.71
C PHE A 671 -15.90 -20.36 7.06
N THR A 672 -15.05 -19.37 7.36
CA THR A 672 -13.69 -19.27 6.82
C THR A 672 -12.71 -18.97 7.93
N THR A 673 -11.48 -19.40 7.74
CA THR A 673 -10.36 -19.06 8.61
C THR A 673 -9.15 -18.76 7.78
N PHE A 674 -8.27 -17.91 8.31
CA PHE A 674 -6.93 -17.74 7.77
C PHE A 674 -5.88 -18.01 8.84
N PHE A 675 -4.72 -18.44 8.38
CA PHE A 675 -3.52 -18.58 9.19
C PHE A 675 -2.36 -17.92 8.45
N ASN A 676 -1.79 -16.90 9.07
CA ASN A 676 -0.66 -16.13 8.57
C ASN A 676 0.50 -16.31 9.53
N PHE A 677 1.64 -16.72 9.00
CA PHE A 677 2.83 -16.98 9.79
C PHE A 677 4.06 -16.42 9.08
N SER A 678 4.93 -15.76 9.81
CA SER A 678 6.28 -15.48 9.35
C SER A 678 7.33 -15.82 10.39
N LEU A 679 8.44 -16.34 9.88
CA LEU A 679 9.66 -16.63 10.64
C LEU A 679 10.80 -15.85 9.99
N ILE A 680 11.46 -14.98 10.75
CA ILE A 680 12.53 -14.13 10.23
C ILE A 680 13.77 -14.30 11.10
N ASP A 681 14.91 -14.56 10.45
CA ASP A 681 16.24 -14.51 11.05
C ASP A 681 17.03 -13.36 10.43
N SER A 682 17.57 -12.47 11.25
CA SER A 682 18.25 -11.26 10.80
C SER A 682 19.54 -11.05 11.58
N LYS A 683 20.64 -10.71 10.89
CA LYS A 683 21.92 -10.44 11.53
C LYS A 683 22.73 -9.40 10.79
N TYR A 684 23.42 -8.57 11.54
CA TYR A 684 24.50 -7.76 11.03
C TYR A 684 25.68 -8.66 10.64
N SER A 685 25.93 -8.80 9.34
CA SER A 685 27.00 -9.66 8.79
C SER A 685 28.37 -8.97 8.81
N ASN A 686 28.38 -7.63 8.76
CA ASN A 686 29.57 -6.79 8.81
C ASN A 686 29.23 -5.45 9.46
N SER A 687 30.14 -4.93 10.29
CA SER A 687 29.97 -3.60 10.89
C SER A 687 31.33 -3.06 11.32
N ASN A 688 31.57 -1.78 11.12
CA ASN A 688 32.70 -1.06 11.67
C ASN A 688 32.43 -0.59 13.12
N GLU A 689 31.17 -0.67 13.57
CA GLU A 689 30.79 -0.25 14.91
C GLU A 689 31.04 -1.38 15.92
N PRO A 690 31.78 -1.11 16.99
CA PRO A 690 32.10 -2.11 18.01
C PRO A 690 30.85 -2.76 18.62
N GLY A 691 30.82 -4.12 18.66
CA GLY A 691 29.74 -4.85 19.30
C GLY A 691 28.44 -5.02 18.47
N VAL A 692 28.39 -4.54 17.22
CA VAL A 692 27.22 -4.68 16.34
C VAL A 692 27.28 -5.94 15.48
N GLN A 693 28.47 -6.32 15.01
CA GLN A 693 28.59 -7.51 14.15
C GLN A 693 28.07 -8.78 14.84
N GLY A 694 27.25 -9.54 14.16
CA GLY A 694 26.61 -10.78 14.64
C GLY A 694 25.32 -10.55 15.46
N LYS A 695 24.97 -9.30 15.80
CA LYS A 695 23.74 -8.95 16.49
C LYS A 695 22.53 -9.04 15.55
N GLU A 696 21.34 -9.21 16.14
CA GLU A 696 20.07 -9.17 15.41
C GLU A 696 19.77 -7.73 14.94
N VAL A 697 19.10 -7.61 13.80
CA VAL A 697 18.67 -6.31 13.29
C VAL A 697 17.49 -5.82 14.13
N GLU A 698 17.50 -4.55 14.49
CA GLU A 698 16.45 -3.92 15.29
C GLU A 698 15.08 -3.90 14.58
N PHE A 699 14.00 -3.92 15.35
CA PHE A 699 12.59 -3.93 14.93
C PHE A 699 12.18 -5.15 14.09
N VAL A 700 12.89 -6.27 14.25
CA VAL A 700 12.59 -7.53 13.55
C VAL A 700 12.04 -8.56 14.54
N PRO A 701 10.72 -8.82 14.55
CA PRO A 701 10.18 -9.92 15.33
C PRO A 701 10.54 -11.26 14.65
N LYS A 702 11.07 -12.19 15.43
CA LYS A 702 11.43 -13.54 14.93
C LYS A 702 10.19 -14.30 14.48
N TYR A 703 9.09 -14.18 15.24
CA TYR A 703 7.82 -14.82 14.93
C TYR A 703 6.73 -13.76 14.84
N ASN A 704 5.92 -13.83 13.78
CA ASN A 704 4.72 -13.02 13.61
C ASN A 704 3.60 -13.96 13.17
N ILE A 705 2.59 -14.14 14.03
CA ILE A 705 1.48 -15.05 13.83
C ILE A 705 0.19 -14.25 13.85
N LYS A 706 -0.65 -14.42 12.84
CA LYS A 706 -1.99 -13.84 12.81
C LYS A 706 -2.95 -14.90 12.31
N THR A 707 -4.06 -15.05 12.98
CA THR A 707 -5.12 -15.99 12.58
C THR A 707 -6.48 -15.38 12.83
N GLY A 708 -7.47 -15.80 12.06
CA GLY A 708 -8.82 -15.29 12.25
C GLY A 708 -9.88 -16.28 11.78
N ILE A 709 -11.03 -16.23 12.42
CA ILE A 709 -12.20 -17.02 12.11
C ILE A 709 -13.34 -16.08 11.74
N LYS A 710 -13.93 -16.27 10.57
CA LYS A 710 -15.11 -15.55 10.10
C LYS A 710 -16.29 -16.53 10.06
N PHE A 711 -17.28 -16.26 10.87
CA PHE A 711 -18.52 -17.02 10.88
C PHE A 711 -19.70 -16.11 10.57
N GLY A 712 -20.59 -16.55 9.68
CA GLY A 712 -21.77 -15.78 9.32
C GLY A 712 -22.97 -16.66 9.00
N TYR A 713 -24.14 -16.09 9.18
CA TYR A 713 -25.41 -16.68 8.77
C TYR A 713 -26.32 -15.58 8.23
N LYS A 714 -26.68 -15.67 6.94
CA LYS A 714 -27.46 -14.63 6.23
C LYS A 714 -26.79 -13.26 6.40
N ASN A 715 -27.48 -12.33 7.05
CA ASN A 715 -27.09 -10.94 7.20
C ASN A 715 -26.17 -10.66 8.40
N PHE A 716 -25.93 -11.67 9.24
CA PHE A 716 -25.05 -11.57 10.41
C PHE A 716 -23.68 -12.17 10.11
N ILE A 717 -22.63 -11.45 10.44
CA ILE A 717 -21.24 -11.92 10.33
C ILE A 717 -20.51 -11.56 11.61
N SER A 718 -19.76 -12.52 12.15
CA SER A 718 -18.82 -12.35 13.26
C SER A 718 -17.41 -12.68 12.79
N TYR A 719 -16.44 -12.01 13.35
CA TYR A 719 -15.02 -12.21 13.04
C TYR A 719 -14.20 -12.09 14.31
N LEU A 720 -13.44 -13.14 14.61
CA LEU A 720 -12.49 -13.19 15.71
C LEU A 720 -11.08 -13.27 15.13
N GLN A 721 -10.20 -12.37 15.55
CA GLN A 721 -8.82 -12.29 15.08
C GLN A 721 -7.85 -12.31 16.25
N TYR A 722 -6.85 -13.16 16.17
CA TYR A 722 -5.71 -13.22 17.09
C TYR A 722 -4.42 -12.81 16.37
N SER A 723 -3.60 -12.02 17.05
CA SER A 723 -2.28 -11.57 16.56
C SER A 723 -1.25 -11.75 17.67
N TYR A 724 -0.12 -12.36 17.35
CA TYR A 724 1.04 -12.50 18.22
C TYR A 724 2.32 -12.05 17.52
N LEU A 725 3.13 -11.23 18.18
CA LEU A 725 4.48 -10.88 17.77
C LEU A 725 5.47 -11.21 18.87
N SER A 726 6.61 -11.84 18.49
CA SER A 726 7.70 -12.09 19.42
C SER A 726 8.41 -10.79 19.79
N ASN A 727 9.25 -10.85 20.82
CA ASN A 727 10.10 -9.73 21.22
C ASN A 727 11.02 -9.25 20.09
N GLN A 728 11.45 -7.99 20.18
CA GLN A 728 12.31 -7.30 19.22
C GLN A 728 13.30 -6.42 19.98
N PHE A 729 14.46 -6.17 19.40
CA PHE A 729 15.40 -5.17 19.93
C PHE A 729 15.07 -3.80 19.32
N SER A 730 15.31 -2.74 20.08
CA SER A 730 15.10 -1.35 19.63
C SER A 730 16.35 -0.70 19.05
N ASP A 731 17.51 -1.34 19.21
CA ASP A 731 18.81 -0.82 18.76
C ASP A 731 19.75 -1.95 18.32
N SER A 732 20.77 -1.58 17.56
CA SER A 732 21.74 -2.51 16.98
C SER A 732 22.67 -3.21 17.99
N SER A 733 22.75 -2.73 19.23
CA SER A 733 23.52 -3.39 20.29
C SER A 733 22.79 -4.59 20.90
N ASN A 734 21.50 -4.76 20.60
CA ASN A 734 20.59 -5.74 21.17
C ASN A 734 20.51 -5.64 22.72
N SER A 735 20.45 -4.44 23.24
CA SER A 735 20.29 -4.24 24.68
C SER A 735 18.94 -4.77 25.16
N THR A 736 18.96 -5.57 26.22
CA THR A 736 17.74 -6.00 26.94
C THR A 736 17.40 -5.03 28.07
N GLU A 737 18.40 -4.34 28.58
CA GLU A 737 18.24 -3.34 29.64
C GLU A 737 17.77 -2.01 29.05
N SER A 738 16.80 -1.40 29.71
CA SER A 738 16.28 -0.11 29.29
C SER A 738 17.13 1.04 29.80
N ASN A 739 17.19 2.12 29.04
CA ASN A 739 17.82 3.36 29.45
C ASN A 739 16.79 4.35 30.03
N LEU A 740 17.27 5.42 30.70
CA LEU A 740 16.41 6.43 31.32
C LEU A 740 15.52 7.18 30.31
N SER A 741 15.89 7.20 29.05
CA SER A 741 15.07 7.82 28.00
C SER A 741 13.96 6.91 27.48
N GLY A 742 13.96 5.60 27.83
CA GLY A 742 13.02 4.62 27.33
C GLY A 742 13.18 4.26 25.85
N VAL A 743 14.23 4.79 25.19
CA VAL A 743 14.48 4.59 23.74
C VAL A 743 15.15 3.25 23.46
N ILE A 744 16.05 2.84 24.35
CA ILE A 744 16.80 1.59 24.25
C ILE A 744 16.17 0.56 25.17
N GLY A 745 16.25 -0.70 24.79
CA GLY A 745 15.78 -1.85 25.53
C GLY A 745 14.91 -2.77 24.68
N LEU A 746 14.51 -3.88 25.26
CA LEU A 746 13.66 -4.86 24.61
C LEU A 746 12.25 -4.29 24.38
N ILE A 747 11.69 -4.55 23.23
CA ILE A 747 10.25 -4.46 22.96
C ILE A 747 9.68 -5.85 23.24
N PRO A 748 8.91 -6.06 24.33
CA PRO A 748 8.42 -7.36 24.71
C PRO A 748 7.49 -7.98 23.66
N SER A 749 7.38 -9.31 23.69
CA SER A 749 6.34 -9.99 22.91
C SER A 749 4.96 -9.61 23.41
N TYR A 750 4.00 -9.59 22.50
CA TYR A 750 2.61 -9.28 22.83
C TYR A 750 1.65 -10.08 21.98
N ASP A 751 0.44 -10.24 22.51
CA ASP A 751 -0.68 -10.81 21.79
C ASP A 751 -1.95 -9.98 21.96
N VAL A 752 -2.80 -10.00 20.95
CA VAL A 752 -4.06 -9.23 20.93
C VAL A 752 -5.15 -10.06 20.27
N LEU A 753 -6.31 -10.08 20.92
CA LEU A 753 -7.52 -10.73 20.43
C LEU A 753 -8.60 -9.66 20.16
N ASP A 754 -9.19 -9.68 18.96
CA ASP A 754 -10.23 -8.75 18.53
C ASP A 754 -11.50 -9.48 18.10
N LEU A 755 -12.65 -8.87 18.36
CA LEU A 755 -13.96 -9.32 17.90
C LEU A 755 -14.64 -8.20 17.10
N SER A 756 -15.15 -8.53 15.91
CA SER A 756 -15.99 -7.65 15.10
C SER A 756 -17.29 -8.35 14.72
N LEU A 757 -18.40 -7.63 14.81
CA LEU A 757 -19.74 -8.10 14.48
C LEU A 757 -20.39 -7.16 13.49
N ASN A 758 -20.99 -7.71 12.43
CA ASN A 758 -21.70 -6.95 11.42
C ASN A 758 -23.11 -7.53 11.22
N TYR A 759 -24.08 -6.65 11.11
CA TYR A 759 -25.46 -7.02 10.77
C TYR A 759 -26.00 -6.07 9.70
N SER A 760 -26.48 -6.62 8.58
CA SER A 760 -27.03 -5.86 7.46
C SER A 760 -28.53 -6.04 7.36
N LEU A 761 -29.29 -4.93 7.28
CA LEU A 761 -30.75 -4.92 7.15
C LEU A 761 -31.15 -3.97 6.02
N GLY A 762 -31.30 -4.52 4.81
CA GLY A 762 -31.55 -3.72 3.62
C GLY A 762 -30.46 -2.65 3.42
N LYS A 763 -30.88 -1.37 3.48
CA LYS A 763 -29.98 -0.23 3.32
C LYS A 763 -29.20 0.17 4.59
N ILE A 764 -29.46 -0.49 5.71
CA ILE A 764 -28.82 -0.20 7.00
C ILE A 764 -27.78 -1.28 7.29
N LYS A 765 -26.61 -0.88 7.77
CA LYS A 765 -25.58 -1.77 8.29
C LYS A 765 -25.15 -1.33 9.68
N PHE A 766 -25.15 -2.26 10.60
CA PHE A 766 -24.64 -2.11 11.97
C PHE A 766 -23.30 -2.82 12.07
N GLU A 767 -22.32 -2.17 12.61
CA GLU A 767 -21.02 -2.78 12.92
C GLU A 767 -20.65 -2.44 14.35
N THR A 768 -20.13 -3.41 15.08
CA THR A 768 -19.61 -3.21 16.44
C THR A 768 -18.47 -4.15 16.69
N GLY A 769 -17.64 -3.83 17.65
CA GLY A 769 -16.53 -4.69 18.01
C GLY A 769 -15.82 -4.29 19.29
N ILE A 770 -14.96 -5.19 19.70
CA ILE A 770 -14.06 -5.06 20.84
C ILE A 770 -12.65 -5.29 20.32
N ASN A 771 -11.82 -4.27 20.37
CA ASN A 771 -10.40 -4.42 20.09
C ASN A 771 -9.69 -4.76 21.42
N ASN A 772 -8.68 -5.64 21.36
CA ASN A 772 -7.89 -6.08 22.50
C ASN A 772 -8.77 -6.62 23.65
N ILE A 773 -9.54 -7.69 23.38
CA ILE A 773 -10.44 -8.32 24.36
C ILE A 773 -9.69 -8.75 25.63
N LEU A 774 -8.43 -9.18 25.49
CA LEU A 774 -7.59 -9.66 26.59
C LEU A 774 -7.17 -8.53 27.53
N ASP A 775 -7.31 -7.28 27.09
CA ASP A 775 -6.90 -6.07 27.82
C ASP A 775 -5.41 -6.03 28.16
N ASN A 776 -4.59 -6.56 27.25
CA ASN A 776 -3.15 -6.55 27.42
C ASN A 776 -2.61 -5.13 27.28
N TYR A 777 -1.75 -4.72 28.23
CA TYR A 777 -0.98 -3.49 28.11
C TYR A 777 0.33 -3.80 27.43
N TYR A 778 0.56 -3.20 26.27
CA TYR A 778 1.71 -3.46 25.43
C TYR A 778 2.13 -2.20 24.67
N PHE A 779 3.29 -2.27 24.06
CA PHE A 779 3.74 -1.26 23.13
C PHE A 779 4.46 -1.92 21.95
N THR A 780 4.39 -1.25 20.81
CA THR A 780 5.01 -1.73 19.57
C THR A 780 6.28 -0.97 19.21
N ARG A 781 6.58 0.12 19.94
CA ARG A 781 7.63 1.05 19.57
C ARG A 781 8.32 1.66 20.79
N ARG A 782 9.67 1.79 20.72
CA ARG A 782 10.49 2.73 21.46
C ARG A 782 10.93 3.82 20.48
N ALA A 783 10.40 5.03 20.62
CA ALA A 783 10.63 6.11 19.67
C ALA A 783 11.89 6.91 20.06
N THR A 784 12.73 7.21 19.08
CA THR A 784 13.92 8.10 19.27
C THR A 784 13.55 9.59 19.20
N GLY A 785 12.44 9.91 18.54
CA GLY A 785 11.93 11.27 18.37
C GLY A 785 10.41 11.25 18.42
N TYR A 786 9.76 12.22 17.78
CA TYR A 786 8.30 12.32 17.73
C TYR A 786 7.62 10.97 17.43
N PRO A 787 6.56 10.56 18.17
CA PRO A 787 5.88 11.21 19.32
C PRO A 787 6.57 11.04 20.68
N GLY A 788 7.78 10.43 20.72
CA GLY A 788 8.60 10.23 21.91
C GLY A 788 9.48 11.47 22.27
N PRO A 789 10.65 11.22 22.86
CA PRO A 789 11.31 9.90 23.00
C PRO A 789 10.61 8.96 23.97
N GLY A 790 10.97 7.65 23.86
CA GLY A 790 10.57 6.61 24.80
C GLY A 790 9.52 5.63 24.26
N ILE A 791 8.97 4.86 25.19
CA ILE A 791 7.88 3.89 24.91
C ILE A 791 6.61 4.64 24.50
N ILE A 792 6.03 4.23 23.40
CA ILE A 792 4.70 4.69 22.96
C ILE A 792 3.72 3.55 23.23
N PRO A 793 2.89 3.64 24.29
CA PRO A 793 1.89 2.65 24.59
C PRO A 793 0.90 2.44 23.44
N SER A 794 0.46 1.21 23.24
CA SER A 794 -0.58 0.86 22.28
C SER A 794 -1.97 0.84 22.95
N PRO A 795 -3.06 1.02 22.16
CA PRO A 795 -4.42 1.11 22.73
C PRO A 795 -4.81 -0.15 23.56
N PRO A 796 -5.36 0.04 24.78
CA PRO A 796 -5.92 -1.04 25.57
C PRO A 796 -7.24 -1.53 24.99
N ARG A 797 -8.01 -2.33 25.76
CA ARG A 797 -9.35 -2.73 25.33
C ARG A 797 -10.22 -1.51 25.03
N ASN A 798 -10.79 -1.50 23.83
CA ASN A 798 -11.71 -0.45 23.42
C ASN A 798 -12.86 -1.00 22.59
N TYR A 799 -13.94 -0.25 22.53
CA TYR A 799 -15.19 -0.62 21.90
C TYR A 799 -15.54 0.39 20.81
N TYR A 800 -16.24 -0.09 19.80
CA TYR A 800 -16.83 0.78 18.79
C TYR A 800 -18.19 0.28 18.32
N PHE A 801 -19.01 1.23 17.88
CA PHE A 801 -20.30 0.98 17.24
C PHE A 801 -20.43 1.89 16.02
N THR A 802 -20.85 1.34 14.89
CA THR A 802 -21.02 2.06 13.63
C THR A 802 -22.42 1.80 13.09
N LEU A 803 -23.06 2.87 12.65
CA LEU A 803 -24.30 2.86 11.88
C LEU A 803 -24.02 3.41 10.49
N GLN A 804 -24.32 2.62 9.47
CA GLN A 804 -24.24 3.03 8.06
C GLN A 804 -25.63 2.98 7.44
N TYR A 805 -25.94 4.01 6.65
CA TYR A 805 -27.13 4.06 5.81
C TYR A 805 -26.73 4.34 4.35
N LYS A 806 -27.33 3.57 3.44
CA LYS A 806 -27.12 3.69 1.97
C LYS A 806 -28.44 4.19 1.35
N PHE A 807 -28.42 5.33 0.68
CA PHE A 807 -29.53 5.92 -0.04
C PHE A 807 -29.71 5.37 -1.46
#